data_79bf4495bd916a0234021b1ba74a0a5c
#
_entry.id   79bf4495bd916a0234021b1ba74a0a5c
#
_cell.length_a   1.000
_cell.length_b   1.000
_cell.length_c   1.000
_cell.angle_alpha   90.00
_cell.angle_beta   90.00
_cell.angle_gamma   90.00
#
_symmetry.space_group_name_H-M   'P 1'
#
loop_
_entity.id
_entity.type
_entity.pdbx_description
1 polymer ?
#
loop_
_entity_poly.entity_id
_entity_poly.type
_entity_poly.pdbx_seq_one_letter_code
_entity_poly.pdbx_strand_id
1 'polypeptide(L)'
;MKNSYAQTALSCALGSILLGMTSTTAWAQSSDADSAAAPAQSPAAAADSGNAVTQLDTVTVSGYRRSIQFSTDAKRDSVGFADTVFAEDIGKFPDMNIAESLNRIPGVQLSRDVNGEGLNIAIRGLGTSFTKTTLNGASIATASIGLNAQNQNREVDLNLFPTEFFTQLTVSKTPTASMLEGGVSGVVDMRSARPFDRPGVHFTYQAQADWNSTSEKTTPRGAFMGSWTNEQGTFGALLGVASVRGKLGVRGFESVGWTNPGLTYTQCGLTPPAGTPATNQPAACNVNGGGNWRIPDRVPATAGSGLTTGETIDAAWLLARNPGLSIDQISDALIPRLGRSVYMNGDRDRDASVMSLEWRPSDSMHFYLDTLYSEAKRTTERISMNLIGRNGNMIPLGMQLDQNNVVTSATFANAQYFLEARPYREEVKFWSVNPGAELLFGENQDIKLNVQANATRSWLERESPSILVTSPFTTVDYRNEGGDRPSISSPLDLNDPNLGWGWNGGRVNIQNEKRVTETRGARADLQFGEDKRNIKIGAAYDQAERTIRGFDNSIAWEQVVCRGGGGNVCNGGPGSAIPNAALAGYLRPGPDGFITADFNRFLGDTNYYALRDSAPETNSANTGASAGGIREKNLGFYIETNAETEVWNRTLRFNAGVRYVTTDQTITGPVTINGIRRVQVLDSDYKETLPSFNAAWDVADNVVLRLSSSRTLTRPDPSAMLPNTNFSDPSAQTATQGNPNLAPYLSTNVDFGGEWYTGGEGYVGLTLFNKRISGFTVNGVRRIPFNDLGVPYDSLLPIQQAGLDQRGGPNAATVDVQTQVNADGVLNIRGTEAIWVQPLDRLVDGLGFSVNYTHVTQSSEGEGIPAVAVGVAPNLWNGTVYWEKDAASVRLSYTWNDDMVISGANQNGIPYARLNADARGQLDLSASYTLESLPSKPQITLNVTNLTDEPLRTTYAWPNATYDLYEPGRTVMLGIRGTF
;
A
#
# COMPACT_ATOMS: atom_id res chain seq x y z
N MET A 1 15.55 -13.49 28.30
CA MET A 1 16.98 -13.82 28.28
C MET A 1 17.37 -14.94 27.30
N LYS A 2 16.67 -15.16 26.18
CA LYS A 2 17.06 -16.16 25.15
C LYS A 2 17.26 -15.57 23.74
N ASN A 3 17.10 -14.24 23.58
CA ASN A 3 17.26 -13.59 22.27
C ASN A 3 18.57 -12.81 22.07
N SER A 4 19.47 -12.81 23.05
CA SER A 4 20.72 -12.04 22.96
C SER A 4 21.86 -12.80 22.25
N TYR A 5 21.78 -14.11 22.18
CA TYR A 5 22.84 -14.93 21.58
C TYR A 5 22.85 -14.98 20.06
N ALA A 6 21.70 -14.80 19.42
CA ALA A 6 21.62 -14.82 17.95
C ALA A 6 22.12 -13.52 17.30
N GLN A 7 21.97 -12.39 17.97
CA GLN A 7 22.47 -11.10 17.47
C GLN A 7 23.99 -10.98 17.61
N THR A 8 24.55 -11.53 18.68
CA THR A 8 26.00 -11.54 18.90
C THR A 8 26.74 -12.45 17.92
N ALA A 9 26.13 -13.57 17.53
CA ALA A 9 26.73 -14.49 16.56
C ALA A 9 26.80 -13.92 15.14
N LEU A 10 25.77 -13.13 14.73
CA LEU A 10 25.74 -12.51 13.40
C LEU A 10 26.71 -11.32 13.30
N SER A 11 26.85 -10.54 14.38
CA SER A 11 27.82 -9.44 14.46
C SER A 11 29.27 -9.91 14.48
N CYS A 12 29.55 -11.06 15.11
CA CYS A 12 30.88 -11.66 15.10
C CYS A 12 31.26 -12.29 13.74
N ALA A 13 30.27 -12.84 13.01
CA ALA A 13 30.52 -13.42 11.68
C ALA A 13 30.81 -12.32 10.64
N LEU A 14 30.12 -11.16 10.71
CA LEU A 14 30.38 -10.00 9.84
C LEU A 14 31.72 -9.30 10.16
N GLY A 15 32.09 -9.22 11.44
CA GLY A 15 33.39 -8.66 11.86
C GLY A 15 34.61 -9.51 11.43
N SER A 16 34.44 -10.83 11.37
CA SER A 16 35.55 -11.75 11.00
C SER A 16 35.80 -11.79 9.48
N ILE A 17 34.80 -11.48 8.65
CA ILE A 17 34.94 -11.43 7.19
C ILE A 17 35.60 -10.13 6.74
N LEU A 18 35.40 -9.02 7.46
CA LEU A 18 36.06 -7.73 7.15
C LEU A 18 37.53 -7.64 7.60
N LEU A 19 37.95 -8.44 8.57
CA LEU A 19 39.34 -8.45 9.05
C LEU A 19 40.26 -9.41 8.28
N GLY A 20 39.72 -10.27 7.40
CA GLY A 20 40.47 -11.22 6.57
C GLY A 20 40.97 -10.67 5.22
N MET A 21 40.61 -9.43 4.84
CA MET A 21 40.96 -8.87 3.53
C MET A 21 42.07 -7.79 3.54
N THR A 22 42.77 -7.59 4.64
CA THR A 22 43.91 -6.66 4.71
C THR A 22 45.24 -7.36 5.02
N SER A 23 45.72 -8.15 4.11
CA SER A 23 47.14 -8.44 4.01
C SER A 23 47.47 -9.33 2.81
N THR A 24 47.79 -8.74 1.67
CA THR A 24 48.89 -9.16 0.80
C THR A 24 49.11 -8.12 -0.29
N THR A 25 49.99 -7.17 -0.04
CA THR A 25 50.70 -6.45 -1.08
C THR A 25 51.95 -7.24 -1.40
N ALA A 26 52.08 -7.76 -2.61
CA ALA A 26 53.35 -8.22 -3.16
C ALA A 26 53.53 -7.57 -4.54
N TRP A 27 54.56 -6.79 -4.62
CA TRP A 27 55.10 -6.14 -5.79
C TRP A 27 55.63 -7.19 -6.80
N ALA A 28 55.33 -6.95 -8.10
CA ALA A 28 56.20 -7.48 -9.14
C ALA A 28 56.31 -6.45 -10.26
N GLN A 29 57.52 -6.08 -10.60
CA GLN A 29 57.98 -5.13 -11.57
C GLN A 29 57.78 -5.59 -13.01
N SER A 30 57.69 -4.59 -13.86
CA SER A 30 57.72 -4.53 -15.31
C SER A 30 58.82 -5.30 -16.00
N SER A 31 58.56 -5.77 -17.21
CA SER A 31 59.52 -5.67 -18.32
C SER A 31 58.78 -5.58 -19.66
N ASP A 32 59.23 -4.56 -20.44
CA ASP A 32 58.80 -4.22 -21.79
C ASP A 32 59.19 -5.31 -22.82
N ALA A 33 58.41 -5.41 -23.86
CA ALA A 33 58.91 -5.44 -25.25
C ALA A 33 57.79 -5.49 -26.30
N ASP A 34 57.82 -4.43 -27.13
CA ASP A 34 57.38 -4.24 -28.51
C ASP A 34 56.93 -5.47 -29.34
N SER A 35 55.87 -5.37 -30.12
CA SER A 35 55.83 -4.95 -31.53
C SER A 35 54.56 -5.38 -32.27
N ALA A 36 53.93 -4.41 -32.87
CA ALA A 36 53.41 -4.24 -34.21
C ALA A 36 52.59 -5.32 -34.96
N ALA A 37 51.51 -4.79 -35.49
CA ALA A 37 50.90 -5.01 -36.82
C ALA A 37 49.69 -5.95 -36.96
N ALA A 38 48.59 -5.33 -37.34
CA ALA A 38 47.40 -5.85 -38.03
C ALA A 38 47.72 -6.34 -39.47
N PRO A 39 46.73 -6.74 -40.29
CA PRO A 39 45.34 -7.18 -40.10
C PRO A 39 44.93 -8.43 -40.90
N ALA A 40 43.65 -8.78 -40.81
CA ALA A 40 42.79 -9.30 -41.87
C ALA A 40 42.50 -10.79 -41.97
N GLN A 41 41.21 -10.96 -42.09
CA GLN A 41 40.40 -11.92 -42.90
C GLN A 41 39.80 -13.12 -42.20
N SER A 42 38.51 -13.09 -42.21
CA SER A 42 37.60 -14.25 -42.08
C SER A 42 37.92 -15.35 -43.09
N PRO A 43 37.59 -16.58 -42.76
CA PRO A 43 36.68 -17.28 -43.63
C PRO A 43 35.49 -17.92 -42.93
N ALA A 44 34.42 -18.05 -43.70
CA ALA A 44 33.15 -18.62 -43.40
C ALA A 44 33.19 -20.15 -43.27
N ALA A 45 32.18 -20.61 -42.50
CA ALA A 45 31.41 -21.86 -42.57
C ALA A 45 32.10 -23.19 -42.18
N ALA A 46 31.60 -23.74 -41.10
CA ALA A 46 31.07 -25.11 -41.10
C ALA A 46 30.11 -25.26 -39.93
N ALA A 47 28.88 -25.63 -40.22
CA ALA A 47 27.87 -26.03 -39.26
C ALA A 47 28.35 -27.31 -38.56
N ASP A 48 28.37 -27.30 -37.27
CA ASP A 48 28.31 -28.53 -36.50
C ASP A 48 27.21 -28.39 -35.41
N SER A 49 26.21 -29.24 -35.60
CA SER A 49 25.03 -29.34 -34.79
C SER A 49 25.38 -30.05 -33.46
N GLY A 50 25.75 -29.29 -32.45
CA GLY A 50 25.89 -29.77 -31.10
C GLY A 50 24.84 -29.09 -30.22
N ASN A 51 24.00 -29.89 -29.58
CA ASN A 51 22.97 -29.52 -28.62
C ASN A 51 23.42 -28.48 -27.61
N ALA A 52 23.14 -27.22 -27.85
CA ALA A 52 23.25 -26.19 -26.83
C ALA A 52 21.93 -26.20 -26.05
N VAL A 53 22.00 -26.66 -24.82
CA VAL A 53 21.04 -26.30 -23.80
C VAL A 53 20.88 -24.79 -23.88
N THR A 54 19.70 -24.29 -24.16
CA THR A 54 19.41 -22.86 -24.17
C THR A 54 19.46 -22.40 -22.71
N GLN A 55 20.67 -22.24 -22.16
CA GLN A 55 20.86 -21.31 -21.09
C GLN A 55 20.34 -19.97 -21.62
N LEU A 56 19.38 -19.37 -20.95
CA LEU A 56 19.15 -17.93 -21.08
C LEU A 56 20.52 -17.28 -20.85
N ASP A 57 21.13 -16.83 -21.92
CA ASP A 57 22.44 -16.20 -21.86
C ASP A 57 22.45 -15.19 -20.75
N THR A 58 23.54 -15.15 -20.02
CA THR A 58 23.76 -14.21 -18.92
C THR A 58 23.62 -12.80 -19.47
N VAL A 59 22.44 -12.24 -19.27
CA VAL A 59 22.02 -10.97 -19.89
C VAL A 59 22.67 -9.84 -19.12
N THR A 60 23.86 -9.43 -19.54
CA THR A 60 24.46 -8.17 -19.09
C THR A 60 23.78 -7.02 -19.83
N VAL A 61 22.79 -6.42 -19.19
CA VAL A 61 22.10 -5.24 -19.69
C VAL A 61 22.93 -4.01 -19.37
N SER A 62 23.13 -3.12 -20.34
CA SER A 62 23.72 -1.80 -20.10
C SER A 62 22.94 -0.75 -20.89
N GLY A 63 22.39 0.25 -20.17
CA GLY A 63 21.57 1.32 -20.72
C GLY A 63 20.07 1.01 -20.77
N TYR A 64 19.28 2.08 -20.80
CA TYR A 64 17.83 2.03 -20.76
C TYR A 64 17.21 1.38 -22.02
N ARG A 65 17.73 1.72 -23.21
CA ARG A 65 17.27 1.14 -24.49
C ARG A 65 17.43 -0.37 -24.52
N ARG A 66 18.56 -0.86 -24.01
CA ARG A 66 18.84 -2.29 -23.97
C ARG A 66 17.92 -3.02 -22.98
N SER A 67 17.62 -2.39 -21.85
CA SER A 67 16.61 -2.90 -20.90
C SER A 67 15.24 -3.06 -21.58
N ILE A 68 14.80 -2.06 -22.37
CA ILE A 68 13.55 -2.14 -23.14
C ILE A 68 13.62 -3.25 -24.19
N GLN A 69 14.75 -3.39 -24.91
CA GLN A 69 14.92 -4.45 -25.90
C GLN A 69 14.75 -5.83 -25.27
N PHE A 70 15.41 -6.10 -24.13
CA PHE A 70 15.23 -7.37 -23.41
C PHE A 70 13.79 -7.58 -22.94
N SER A 71 13.12 -6.51 -22.52
CA SER A 71 11.70 -6.58 -22.15
C SER A 71 10.82 -6.96 -23.35
N THR A 72 11.13 -6.40 -24.52
CA THR A 72 10.46 -6.70 -25.79
C THR A 72 10.72 -8.14 -26.24
N ASP A 73 11.96 -8.62 -26.15
CA ASP A 73 12.37 -9.98 -26.51
C ASP A 73 11.71 -11.00 -25.55
N ALA A 74 11.77 -10.77 -24.24
CA ALA A 74 11.12 -11.62 -23.24
C ALA A 74 9.59 -11.71 -23.46
N LYS A 75 8.96 -10.59 -23.84
CA LYS A 75 7.54 -10.59 -24.21
C LYS A 75 7.27 -11.42 -25.45
N ARG A 76 8.09 -11.29 -26.49
CA ARG A 76 7.97 -12.05 -27.75
C ARG A 76 8.08 -13.56 -27.50
N ASP A 77 9.01 -13.96 -26.64
CA ASP A 77 9.26 -15.38 -26.33
C ASP A 77 8.24 -15.99 -25.38
N SER A 78 7.56 -15.19 -24.59
CA SER A 78 6.49 -15.67 -23.70
C SER A 78 5.36 -16.35 -24.47
N VAL A 79 4.80 -17.44 -23.93
CA VAL A 79 3.61 -18.10 -24.49
C VAL A 79 2.33 -17.41 -24.01
N GLY A 80 2.27 -17.01 -22.76
CA GLY A 80 1.16 -16.25 -22.15
C GLY A 80 1.32 -14.74 -22.28
N PHE A 81 0.42 -14.01 -21.63
CA PHE A 81 0.52 -12.55 -21.51
C PHE A 81 1.36 -12.21 -20.28
N ALA A 82 2.61 -11.90 -20.51
CA ALA A 82 3.55 -11.46 -19.48
C ALA A 82 4.32 -10.22 -19.97
N ASP A 83 4.64 -9.34 -19.04
CA ASP A 83 5.49 -8.17 -19.25
C ASP A 83 6.63 -8.20 -18.22
N THR A 84 7.83 -7.93 -18.68
CA THR A 84 9.04 -7.98 -17.84
C THR A 84 9.77 -6.65 -17.91
N VAL A 85 10.24 -6.14 -16.79
CA VAL A 85 11.16 -5.01 -16.69
C VAL A 85 12.51 -5.55 -16.22
N PHE A 86 13.55 -5.33 -17.01
CA PHE A 86 14.91 -5.67 -16.66
C PHE A 86 15.64 -4.46 -16.05
N ALA A 87 16.53 -4.73 -15.11
CA ALA A 87 17.48 -3.72 -14.65
C ALA A 87 18.35 -3.25 -15.82
N GLU A 88 18.68 -1.96 -15.88
CA GLU A 88 19.57 -1.40 -16.92
C GLU A 88 21.02 -1.90 -16.77
N ASP A 89 21.41 -2.29 -15.57
CA ASP A 89 22.63 -3.00 -15.14
C ASP A 89 22.32 -3.62 -13.77
N ILE A 90 23.19 -4.49 -13.25
CA ILE A 90 22.99 -5.03 -11.90
C ILE A 90 22.93 -3.88 -10.90
N GLY A 91 21.84 -3.84 -10.14
CA GLY A 91 21.59 -2.77 -9.17
C GLY A 91 21.04 -1.47 -9.77
N LYS A 92 20.65 -1.46 -11.06
CA LYS A 92 20.13 -0.27 -11.72
C LYS A 92 18.77 -0.53 -12.37
N PHE A 93 17.70 -0.38 -11.62
CA PHE A 93 16.39 -0.25 -12.23
C PHE A 93 16.17 1.17 -12.79
N PRO A 94 15.29 1.30 -13.80
CA PRO A 94 14.93 2.61 -14.37
C PRO A 94 14.39 3.60 -13.35
N ASP A 95 13.85 3.11 -12.24
CA ASP A 95 13.17 3.88 -11.22
C ASP A 95 13.71 3.58 -9.82
N MET A 96 13.46 4.51 -8.91
CA MET A 96 13.98 4.47 -7.53
C MET A 96 13.21 3.55 -6.60
N ASN A 97 12.01 3.11 -7.01
CA ASN A 97 11.12 2.24 -6.26
C ASN A 97 10.61 1.13 -7.19
N ILE A 98 10.56 -0.09 -6.70
CA ILE A 98 10.06 -1.27 -7.45
C ILE A 98 8.64 -1.03 -7.99
N ALA A 99 7.76 -0.43 -7.18
CA ALA A 99 6.39 -0.16 -7.59
C ALA A 99 6.35 0.80 -8.80
N GLU A 100 7.17 1.86 -8.81
CA GLU A 100 7.23 2.80 -9.94
C GLU A 100 7.73 2.14 -11.23
N SER A 101 8.71 1.23 -11.13
CA SER A 101 9.16 0.45 -12.29
C SER A 101 8.05 -0.42 -12.87
N LEU A 102 7.23 -1.02 -12.02
CA LEU A 102 6.07 -1.83 -12.42
C LEU A 102 4.93 -0.99 -12.98
N ASN A 103 4.76 0.27 -12.55
CA ASN A 103 3.71 1.17 -13.03
C ASN A 103 3.80 1.51 -14.52
N ARG A 104 4.95 1.28 -15.14
CA ARG A 104 5.17 1.48 -16.58
C ARG A 104 4.63 0.35 -17.44
N ILE A 105 4.23 -0.76 -16.85
CA ILE A 105 3.63 -1.92 -17.52
C ILE A 105 2.16 -1.63 -17.81
N PRO A 106 1.66 -1.93 -19.04
CA PRO A 106 0.24 -1.77 -19.36
C PRO A 106 -0.66 -2.45 -18.34
N GLY A 107 -1.71 -1.76 -17.90
CA GLY A 107 -2.69 -2.29 -16.95
C GLY A 107 -2.22 -2.39 -15.51
N VAL A 108 -1.02 -1.92 -15.17
CA VAL A 108 -0.54 -1.82 -13.78
C VAL A 108 -0.84 -0.44 -13.22
N GLN A 109 -1.35 -0.39 -11.99
CA GLN A 109 -1.69 0.80 -11.23
C GLN A 109 -1.09 0.69 -9.83
N LEU A 110 -0.69 1.82 -9.25
CA LEU A 110 -0.13 1.88 -7.88
C LEU A 110 -1.15 2.35 -6.87
N SER A 111 -1.12 1.73 -5.68
CA SER A 111 -1.53 2.42 -4.46
C SER A 111 -0.35 3.23 -3.91
N ARG A 112 -0.62 4.42 -3.37
CA ARG A 112 0.42 5.32 -2.87
C ARG A 112 0.21 5.62 -1.38
N ASP A 113 1.32 5.77 -0.66
CA ASP A 113 1.30 6.32 0.69
C ASP A 113 1.13 7.85 0.63
N VAL A 114 0.80 8.48 1.74
CA VAL A 114 0.56 9.93 1.86
C VAL A 114 1.74 10.79 1.43
N ASN A 115 2.94 10.23 1.42
CA ASN A 115 4.15 10.90 0.90
C ASN A 115 4.36 10.70 -0.61
N GLY A 116 3.39 10.16 -1.32
CA GLY A 116 3.41 9.96 -2.76
C GLY A 116 4.16 8.72 -3.26
N GLU A 117 4.86 7.99 -2.39
CA GLU A 117 5.56 6.75 -2.80
C GLU A 117 4.59 5.61 -3.12
N GLY A 118 4.88 4.85 -4.18
CA GLY A 118 4.15 3.63 -4.52
C GLY A 118 4.38 2.54 -3.47
N LEU A 119 3.30 1.97 -2.93
CA LEU A 119 3.34 0.90 -1.93
C LEU A 119 3.06 -0.47 -2.52
N ASN A 120 1.94 -0.60 -3.19
CA ASN A 120 1.39 -1.85 -3.69
C ASN A 120 0.95 -1.68 -5.13
N ILE A 121 0.73 -2.78 -5.83
CA ILE A 121 0.32 -2.79 -7.23
C ILE A 121 -1.02 -3.49 -7.41
N ALA A 122 -1.82 -2.93 -8.31
CA ALA A 122 -3.05 -3.48 -8.85
C ALA A 122 -2.86 -3.75 -10.34
N ILE A 123 -3.47 -4.82 -10.87
CA ILE A 123 -3.31 -5.21 -12.27
C ILE A 123 -4.70 -5.26 -12.92
N ARG A 124 -4.84 -4.64 -14.12
CA ARG A 124 -6.08 -4.65 -14.92
C ARG A 124 -7.29 -4.16 -14.14
N GLY A 125 -7.08 -3.16 -13.28
CA GLY A 125 -8.13 -2.52 -12.53
C GLY A 125 -8.72 -3.33 -11.37
N LEU A 126 -8.16 -4.48 -11.01
CA LEU A 126 -8.49 -5.17 -9.77
C LEU A 126 -7.60 -4.67 -8.64
N GLY A 127 -8.17 -4.48 -7.46
CA GLY A 127 -7.47 -3.97 -6.28
C GLY A 127 -6.21 -4.75 -5.90
N THR A 128 -5.38 -4.16 -5.09
CA THR A 128 -4.04 -4.67 -4.72
C THR A 128 -4.07 -6.06 -4.07
N SER A 129 -5.14 -6.40 -3.35
CA SER A 129 -5.35 -7.73 -2.73
C SER A 129 -5.50 -8.87 -3.75
N PHE A 130 -5.82 -8.56 -5.02
CA PHE A 130 -5.99 -9.56 -6.09
C PHE A 130 -4.67 -9.89 -6.81
N THR A 131 -3.57 -9.21 -6.46
CA THR A 131 -2.24 -9.44 -7.03
C THR A 131 -1.42 -10.35 -6.11
N LYS A 132 -0.87 -11.43 -6.66
CA LYS A 132 0.09 -12.28 -5.96
C LYS A 132 1.50 -11.76 -6.21
N THR A 133 2.27 -11.55 -5.15
CA THR A 133 3.69 -11.19 -5.27
C THR A 133 4.56 -12.36 -4.80
N THR A 134 5.61 -12.64 -5.57
CA THR A 134 6.61 -13.67 -5.27
C THR A 134 8.02 -13.09 -5.32
N LEU A 135 8.94 -13.71 -4.63
CA LEU A 135 10.37 -13.42 -4.64
C LEU A 135 11.10 -14.70 -5.07
N ASN A 136 11.77 -14.64 -6.22
CA ASN A 136 12.42 -15.81 -6.83
C ASN A 136 11.45 -17.00 -6.99
N GLY A 137 10.20 -16.71 -7.37
CA GLY A 137 9.14 -17.69 -7.55
C GLY A 137 8.49 -18.22 -6.25
N ALA A 138 8.94 -17.81 -5.07
CA ALA A 138 8.40 -18.22 -3.77
C ALA A 138 7.42 -17.19 -3.22
N SER A 139 6.38 -17.62 -2.51
CA SER A 139 5.41 -16.74 -1.85
C SER A 139 6.07 -15.89 -0.78
N ILE A 140 5.77 -14.60 -0.77
CA ILE A 140 6.15 -13.68 0.30
C ILE A 140 4.93 -12.97 0.89
N ALA A 141 5.07 -12.50 2.11
CA ALA A 141 4.08 -11.65 2.77
C ALA A 141 4.78 -10.66 3.70
N THR A 142 4.22 -9.47 3.85
CA THR A 142 4.77 -8.42 4.71
C THR A 142 3.81 -8.06 5.83
N ALA A 143 4.35 -7.59 6.96
CA ALA A 143 3.60 -7.10 8.11
C ALA A 143 3.53 -5.56 8.14
N SER A 144 4.10 -4.87 7.15
CA SER A 144 4.19 -3.41 7.10
C SER A 144 2.82 -2.74 6.89
N ILE A 145 2.76 -1.47 7.25
CA ILE A 145 1.61 -0.59 7.04
C ILE A 145 2.09 0.76 6.52
N GLY A 146 1.28 1.42 5.69
CA GLY A 146 1.51 2.80 5.27
C GLY A 146 1.32 3.80 6.42
N LEU A 147 1.66 5.06 6.20
CA LEU A 147 1.51 6.15 7.18
C LEU A 147 0.05 6.36 7.59
N ASN A 148 -0.86 6.28 6.64
CA ASN A 148 -2.30 6.40 6.86
C ASN A 148 -3.08 5.18 6.35
N ALA A 149 -2.41 4.27 5.67
CA ALA A 149 -3.02 3.06 5.14
C ALA A 149 -3.10 1.97 6.21
N GLN A 150 -4.19 1.23 6.18
CA GLN A 150 -4.44 0.11 7.07
C GLN A 150 -4.20 -1.20 6.32
N ASN A 151 -2.96 -1.41 5.85
CA ASN A 151 -2.65 -2.70 5.22
C ASN A 151 -2.93 -3.83 6.22
N GLN A 152 -4.01 -4.54 6.02
CA GLN A 152 -4.47 -5.62 6.87
C GLN A 152 -4.55 -6.94 6.10
N ASN A 153 -4.27 -6.90 4.81
CA ASN A 153 -4.63 -7.93 3.85
C ASN A 153 -3.41 -8.67 3.29
N ARG A 154 -3.46 -9.03 2.01
CA ARG A 154 -2.46 -9.88 1.35
C ARG A 154 -1.42 -9.08 0.59
N GLU A 155 -1.55 -7.76 0.56
CA GLU A 155 -0.64 -6.88 -0.15
C GLU A 155 0.78 -6.97 0.39
N VAL A 156 1.74 -6.90 -0.52
CA VAL A 156 3.16 -6.81 -0.21
C VAL A 156 3.61 -5.36 -0.33
N ASP A 157 4.17 -4.81 0.73
CA ASP A 157 4.76 -3.48 0.72
C ASP A 157 6.11 -3.52 -0.01
N LEU A 158 6.12 -2.98 -1.22
CA LEU A 158 7.30 -2.98 -2.09
C LEU A 158 8.39 -2.00 -1.59
N ASN A 159 8.05 -1.07 -0.70
CA ASN A 159 9.03 -0.16 -0.11
C ASN A 159 10.04 -0.83 0.83
N LEU A 160 9.77 -2.07 1.25
CA LEU A 160 10.73 -2.85 2.04
C LEU A 160 11.91 -3.35 1.21
N PHE A 161 11.80 -3.36 -0.12
CA PHE A 161 12.75 -3.99 -1.02
C PHE A 161 13.53 -2.93 -1.81
N PRO A 162 14.87 -2.79 -1.60
CA PRO A 162 15.70 -1.93 -2.43
C PRO A 162 15.74 -2.42 -3.88
N THR A 163 15.55 -1.50 -4.82
CA THR A 163 15.59 -1.80 -6.27
C THR A 163 16.95 -2.35 -6.68
N GLU A 164 18.01 -1.97 -6.00
CA GLU A 164 19.40 -2.33 -6.25
C GLU A 164 19.66 -3.85 -6.18
N PHE A 165 18.80 -4.62 -5.51
CA PHE A 165 18.99 -6.06 -5.32
C PHE A 165 18.36 -6.94 -6.39
N PHE A 166 17.60 -6.35 -7.31
CA PHE A 166 16.84 -7.09 -8.31
C PHE A 166 17.42 -6.91 -9.71
N THR A 167 17.25 -7.94 -10.54
CA THR A 167 17.65 -7.93 -11.95
C THR A 167 16.46 -7.94 -12.89
N GLN A 168 15.32 -8.44 -12.40
CA GLN A 168 14.12 -8.63 -13.22
C GLN A 168 12.85 -8.54 -12.37
N LEU A 169 11.83 -7.87 -12.92
CA LEU A 169 10.46 -7.82 -12.39
C LEU A 169 9.52 -8.30 -13.48
N THR A 170 8.79 -9.38 -13.23
CA THR A 170 7.86 -9.96 -14.22
C THR A 170 6.42 -9.90 -13.74
N VAL A 171 5.54 -9.37 -14.57
CA VAL A 171 4.09 -9.34 -14.38
C VAL A 171 3.45 -10.35 -15.31
N SER A 172 3.02 -11.49 -14.76
CA SER A 172 2.28 -12.52 -15.49
C SER A 172 0.79 -12.26 -15.34
N LYS A 173 0.15 -11.86 -16.44
CA LYS A 173 -1.30 -11.53 -16.47
C LYS A 173 -2.16 -12.76 -16.72
N THR A 174 -1.56 -13.82 -17.26
CA THR A 174 -2.19 -15.14 -17.47
C THR A 174 -1.36 -16.22 -16.80
N PRO A 175 -1.98 -17.17 -16.08
CA PRO A 175 -1.28 -18.20 -15.34
C PRO A 175 -0.88 -19.39 -16.22
N THR A 176 0.12 -20.14 -15.74
CA THR A 176 0.35 -21.53 -16.12
C THR A 176 0.02 -22.44 -14.92
N ALA A 177 -0.17 -23.76 -15.14
CA ALA A 177 -0.49 -24.67 -14.06
C ALA A 177 0.65 -24.85 -13.05
N SER A 178 1.90 -24.61 -13.47
CA SER A 178 3.10 -24.65 -12.63
C SER A 178 3.25 -23.43 -11.70
N MET A 179 2.59 -22.30 -12.01
CA MET A 179 2.62 -21.09 -11.15
C MET A 179 1.82 -21.31 -9.88
N LEU A 180 2.29 -20.69 -8.78
CA LEU A 180 1.53 -20.66 -7.53
C LEU A 180 0.24 -19.85 -7.71
N GLU A 181 -0.86 -20.41 -7.23
CA GLU A 181 -2.18 -19.77 -7.29
C GLU A 181 -2.29 -18.59 -6.30
N GLY A 182 -3.31 -17.74 -6.47
CA GLY A 182 -3.65 -16.65 -5.55
C GLY A 182 -3.65 -15.25 -6.14
N GLY A 183 -3.55 -15.10 -7.46
CA GLY A 183 -3.59 -13.83 -8.15
C GLY A 183 -4.64 -13.81 -9.27
N VAL A 184 -5.89 -13.44 -8.96
CA VAL A 184 -6.94 -13.25 -10.00
C VAL A 184 -6.56 -12.15 -10.99
N SER A 185 -5.90 -11.09 -10.52
CA SER A 185 -5.42 -10.01 -11.39
C SER A 185 -4.17 -10.39 -12.16
N GLY A 186 -3.25 -11.12 -11.54
CA GLY A 186 -1.97 -11.56 -12.05
C GLY A 186 -0.96 -11.87 -10.95
N VAL A 187 0.22 -12.30 -11.37
CA VAL A 187 1.34 -12.63 -10.47
C VAL A 187 2.52 -11.72 -10.81
N VAL A 188 3.13 -11.13 -9.79
CA VAL A 188 4.37 -10.37 -9.88
C VAL A 188 5.50 -11.18 -9.27
N ASP A 189 6.51 -11.48 -10.05
CA ASP A 189 7.73 -12.11 -9.55
C ASP A 189 8.91 -11.12 -9.56
N MET A 190 9.58 -11.03 -8.41
CA MET A 190 10.78 -10.23 -8.24
C MET A 190 11.99 -11.17 -8.19
N ARG A 191 12.87 -11.09 -9.18
CA ARG A 191 14.09 -11.90 -9.23
C ARG A 191 15.27 -11.10 -8.68
N SER A 192 15.88 -11.61 -7.61
CA SER A 192 17.11 -11.05 -7.05
C SER A 192 18.33 -11.43 -7.89
N ALA A 193 19.39 -10.60 -7.81
CA ALA A 193 20.66 -10.87 -8.46
C ALA A 193 21.32 -12.13 -7.91
N ARG A 194 21.94 -12.91 -8.79
CA ARG A 194 22.72 -14.11 -8.47
C ARG A 194 24.14 -14.01 -9.02
N PRO A 195 25.13 -14.69 -8.43
CA PRO A 195 26.52 -14.60 -8.87
C PRO A 195 26.77 -15.10 -10.29
N PHE A 196 26.02 -16.12 -10.76
CA PHE A 196 26.15 -16.60 -12.14
C PHE A 196 25.42 -15.75 -13.19
N ASP A 197 24.63 -14.75 -12.77
CA ASP A 197 24.05 -13.77 -13.71
C ASP A 197 25.17 -12.95 -14.41
N ARG A 198 26.33 -12.79 -13.74
CA ARG A 198 27.52 -12.13 -14.28
C ARG A 198 28.79 -12.80 -13.74
N PRO A 199 29.37 -13.78 -14.48
CA PRO A 199 30.57 -14.48 -14.03
C PRO A 199 31.78 -13.54 -13.88
N GLY A 200 32.68 -13.86 -12.94
CA GLY A 200 33.89 -13.09 -12.63
C GLY A 200 33.75 -12.34 -11.31
N VAL A 201 34.53 -11.27 -11.19
CA VAL A 201 34.52 -10.38 -10.01
C VAL A 201 33.92 -9.06 -10.38
N HIS A 202 32.82 -8.67 -9.74
CA HIS A 202 32.11 -7.43 -10.03
C HIS A 202 31.74 -6.72 -8.74
N PHE A 203 31.91 -5.40 -8.73
CA PHE A 203 31.48 -4.53 -7.64
C PHE A 203 30.65 -3.39 -8.20
N THR A 204 29.47 -3.18 -7.65
CA THR A 204 28.61 -2.06 -7.98
C THR A 204 28.44 -1.18 -6.75
N TYR A 205 28.54 0.12 -6.90
CA TYR A 205 28.31 1.09 -5.82
C TYR A 205 27.40 2.22 -6.30
N GLN A 206 26.64 2.76 -5.35
CA GLN A 206 25.81 3.94 -5.54
C GLN A 206 25.86 4.80 -4.29
N ALA A 207 25.99 6.11 -4.48
CA ALA A 207 25.84 7.12 -3.42
C ALA A 207 24.98 8.26 -3.97
N GLN A 208 24.00 8.72 -3.19
CA GLN A 208 23.00 9.67 -3.63
C GLN A 208 22.59 10.60 -2.49
N ALA A 209 22.21 11.83 -2.84
CA ALA A 209 21.59 12.81 -1.96
C ALA A 209 20.17 13.09 -2.48
N ASP A 210 19.17 12.94 -1.61
CA ASP A 210 17.76 13.11 -1.90
C ASP A 210 17.24 14.35 -1.18
N TRP A 211 16.68 15.31 -1.90
CA TRP A 211 16.03 16.51 -1.36
C TRP A 211 14.55 16.50 -1.69
N ASN A 212 13.70 16.79 -0.68
CA ASN A 212 12.26 16.90 -0.86
C ASN A 212 11.77 18.31 -0.56
N SER A 213 10.89 18.86 -1.43
CA SER A 213 10.43 20.24 -1.35
C SER A 213 9.55 20.55 -0.15
N THR A 214 8.81 19.59 0.40
CA THR A 214 7.93 19.79 1.56
C THR A 214 8.69 19.69 2.88
N SER A 215 9.62 18.73 3.01
CA SER A 215 10.48 18.62 4.18
C SER A 215 11.63 19.62 4.19
N GLU A 216 12.02 20.14 3.02
CA GLU A 216 13.18 21.03 2.80
C GLU A 216 14.51 20.44 3.35
N LYS A 217 14.61 19.11 3.38
CA LYS A 217 15.79 18.40 3.90
C LYS A 217 16.46 17.56 2.83
N THR A 218 17.78 17.49 2.93
CA THR A 218 18.61 16.60 2.11
C THR A 218 19.06 15.42 2.94
N THR A 219 18.94 14.21 2.40
CA THR A 219 19.25 12.95 3.07
C THR A 219 20.08 12.02 2.18
N PRO A 220 20.99 11.21 2.75
CA PRO A 220 21.81 10.31 1.99
C PRO A 220 21.15 8.96 1.72
N ARG A 221 21.46 8.40 0.56
CA ARG A 221 21.19 7.01 0.17
C ARG A 221 22.45 6.39 -0.39
N GLY A 222 22.71 5.10 -0.10
CA GLY A 222 23.84 4.37 -0.64
C GLY A 222 23.56 2.88 -0.78
N ALA A 223 24.21 2.26 -1.75
CA ALA A 223 24.18 0.82 -1.94
C ALA A 223 25.54 0.33 -2.42
N PHE A 224 25.88 -0.90 -2.05
CA PHE A 224 27.04 -1.61 -2.50
C PHE A 224 26.68 -3.07 -2.76
N MET A 225 27.15 -3.65 -3.86
CA MET A 225 26.97 -5.04 -4.17
C MET A 225 28.26 -5.61 -4.77
N GLY A 226 28.72 -6.74 -4.23
CA GLY A 226 29.86 -7.49 -4.73
C GLY A 226 29.44 -8.88 -5.17
N SER A 227 29.92 -9.32 -6.32
CA SER A 227 29.70 -10.65 -6.87
C SER A 227 31.02 -11.25 -7.26
N TRP A 228 31.19 -12.55 -7.01
CA TRP A 228 32.36 -13.33 -7.36
C TRP A 228 31.98 -14.72 -7.82
N THR A 229 32.63 -15.21 -8.86
CA THR A 229 32.60 -16.59 -9.28
C THR A 229 34.03 -17.13 -9.42
N ASN A 230 34.20 -18.42 -9.15
CA ASN A 230 35.50 -19.05 -9.40
C ASN A 230 35.76 -19.16 -10.91
N GLU A 231 37.06 -19.36 -11.29
CA GLU A 231 37.47 -19.45 -12.71
C GLU A 231 36.77 -20.58 -13.48
N GLN A 232 36.40 -21.67 -12.79
CA GLN A 232 35.71 -22.82 -13.39
C GLN A 232 34.19 -22.58 -13.54
N GLY A 233 33.64 -21.49 -13.02
CA GLY A 233 32.21 -21.22 -13.04
C GLY A 233 31.37 -22.21 -12.22
N THR A 234 31.99 -22.94 -11.29
CA THR A 234 31.32 -23.98 -10.49
C THR A 234 30.80 -23.47 -9.16
N PHE A 235 31.32 -22.36 -8.64
CA PHE A 235 30.88 -21.76 -7.38
C PHE A 235 30.85 -20.24 -7.50
N GLY A 236 29.82 -19.62 -6.97
CA GLY A 236 29.64 -18.18 -6.93
C GLY A 236 29.03 -17.71 -5.63
N ALA A 237 29.37 -16.48 -5.25
CA ALA A 237 28.83 -15.79 -4.10
C ALA A 237 28.54 -14.31 -4.42
N LEU A 238 27.42 -13.80 -3.96
CA LEU A 238 27.00 -12.42 -4.07
C LEU A 238 26.60 -11.89 -2.71
N LEU A 239 27.01 -10.67 -2.38
CA LEU A 239 26.59 -9.92 -1.20
C LEU A 239 26.25 -8.49 -1.58
N GLY A 240 25.09 -8.01 -1.17
CA GLY A 240 24.67 -6.62 -1.35
C GLY A 240 24.19 -6.01 -0.04
N VAL A 241 24.44 -4.71 0.14
CA VAL A 241 23.92 -3.89 1.23
C VAL A 241 23.40 -2.57 0.68
N ALA A 242 22.27 -2.10 1.23
CA ALA A 242 21.67 -0.82 0.87
C ALA A 242 21.20 -0.11 2.12
N SER A 243 21.39 1.21 2.15
CA SER A 243 20.99 2.07 3.27
C SER A 243 20.36 3.35 2.74
N VAL A 244 19.19 3.69 3.25
CA VAL A 244 18.46 4.90 2.94
C VAL A 244 18.19 5.63 4.25
N ARG A 245 18.52 6.92 4.29
CA ARG A 245 18.09 7.83 5.35
C ARG A 245 17.14 8.82 4.71
N GLY A 246 15.88 8.79 5.11
CA GLY A 246 14.83 9.60 4.50
C GLY A 246 14.23 10.58 5.49
N LYS A 247 13.81 11.75 5.00
CA LYS A 247 12.99 12.71 5.74
C LYS A 247 11.61 12.79 5.12
N LEU A 248 10.60 12.62 5.95
CA LEU A 248 9.22 12.82 5.58
C LEU A 248 8.83 14.28 5.78
N GLY A 249 8.11 14.85 4.84
CA GLY A 249 7.37 16.10 4.98
C GLY A 249 6.09 15.99 4.17
N VAL A 250 4.93 16.14 4.80
CA VAL A 250 3.61 16.13 4.13
C VAL A 250 2.71 17.15 4.80
N ARG A 251 2.10 18.03 4.01
CA ARG A 251 0.98 18.86 4.40
C ARG A 251 -0.30 18.28 3.88
N GLY A 252 -1.42 18.56 4.55
CA GLY A 252 -2.68 18.04 4.04
C GLY A 252 -3.91 18.51 4.78
N PHE A 253 -5.04 17.99 4.29
CA PHE A 253 -6.36 18.19 4.87
C PHE A 253 -7.09 16.85 4.95
N GLU A 254 -7.85 16.61 6.02
CA GLU A 254 -8.70 15.44 6.18
C GLU A 254 -10.05 15.85 6.75
N SER A 255 -11.14 15.39 6.14
CA SER A 255 -12.49 15.59 6.69
C SER A 255 -12.91 14.50 7.68
N VAL A 256 -12.25 13.33 7.64
CA VAL A 256 -12.65 12.12 8.38
C VAL A 256 -14.12 11.74 8.12
N GLY A 257 -14.58 12.04 6.91
CA GLY A 257 -15.96 11.94 6.46
C GLY A 257 -16.74 13.24 6.58
N TRP A 258 -17.98 13.20 6.17
CA TRP A 258 -18.90 14.32 6.19
C TRP A 258 -20.09 14.01 7.09
N THR A 259 -20.73 15.03 7.63
CA THR A 259 -21.86 14.87 8.55
C THR A 259 -22.84 16.02 8.38
N ASN A 260 -24.07 15.81 8.80
CA ASN A 260 -25.13 16.79 8.88
C ASN A 260 -25.59 16.97 10.34
N PRO A 261 -26.38 18.02 10.65
CA PRO A 261 -26.85 18.22 12.01
C PRO A 261 -27.91 17.20 12.41
N GLY A 262 -27.79 16.68 13.63
CA GLY A 262 -28.82 15.89 14.28
C GLY A 262 -29.81 16.82 14.99
N LEU A 263 -30.83 17.34 14.26
CA LEU A 263 -31.81 18.25 14.83
C LEU A 263 -32.76 17.56 15.82
N THR A 264 -33.11 18.26 16.88
CA THR A 264 -34.16 17.82 17.83
C THR A 264 -35.58 18.05 17.24
N TYR A 265 -36.58 17.43 17.87
CA TYR A 265 -37.97 17.62 17.45
C TYR A 265 -38.35 19.11 17.41
N THR A 266 -37.97 19.89 18.43
CA THR A 266 -38.18 21.33 18.49
C THR A 266 -37.50 22.08 17.33
N GLN A 267 -36.29 21.69 16.99
CA GLN A 267 -35.53 22.26 15.88
C GLN A 267 -36.07 21.83 14.51
N CYS A 268 -36.75 20.68 14.41
CA CYS A 268 -37.49 20.27 13.24
C CYS A 268 -38.88 20.91 13.14
N GLY A 269 -39.35 21.65 14.15
CA GLY A 269 -40.73 22.18 14.21
C GLY A 269 -41.76 21.08 14.47
N LEU A 270 -41.39 19.98 15.05
CA LEU A 270 -42.22 18.80 15.33
C LEU A 270 -42.52 18.67 16.84
N THR A 271 -43.67 18.07 17.17
CA THR A 271 -43.96 17.72 18.57
C THR A 271 -43.38 16.35 18.90
N PRO A 272 -42.59 16.21 19.97
CA PRO A 272 -42.09 14.92 20.36
C PRO A 272 -43.22 13.98 20.79
N PRO A 273 -43.12 12.66 20.52
CA PRO A 273 -44.11 11.69 20.99
C PRO A 273 -44.24 11.70 22.53
N ALA A 274 -45.40 11.42 23.03
CA ALA A 274 -45.71 11.42 24.48
C ALA A 274 -44.78 10.42 25.21
N GLY A 275 -44.11 10.91 26.28
CA GLY A 275 -43.17 10.10 27.06
C GLY A 275 -41.72 10.13 26.57
N THR A 276 -41.42 10.86 25.52
CA THR A 276 -40.06 11.00 25.01
C THR A 276 -39.37 12.20 25.69
N PRO A 277 -38.19 12.05 26.31
CA PRO A 277 -37.45 13.20 26.84
C PRO A 277 -37.09 14.18 25.74
N ALA A 278 -37.32 15.47 25.95
CA ALA A 278 -37.06 16.53 24.97
C ALA A 278 -35.59 16.68 24.58
N THR A 279 -34.68 16.11 25.33
CA THR A 279 -33.24 16.46 25.30
C THR A 279 -32.31 15.45 24.63
N ASN A 280 -32.75 14.31 24.12
CA ASN A 280 -31.85 13.31 23.50
C ASN A 280 -32.49 12.52 22.36
N GLN A 281 -33.31 13.15 21.53
CA GLN A 281 -33.97 12.44 20.45
C GLN A 281 -33.16 12.50 19.18
N PRO A 282 -32.96 11.36 18.46
CA PRO A 282 -32.41 11.38 17.12
C PRO A 282 -33.29 12.24 16.19
N ALA A 283 -32.67 12.84 15.21
CA ALA A 283 -33.24 13.74 14.25
C ALA A 283 -34.54 13.23 13.63
N ALA A 284 -35.68 13.78 14.10
CA ALA A 284 -36.99 13.41 13.56
C ALA A 284 -37.15 13.84 12.09
N CYS A 285 -36.38 14.85 11.64
CA CYS A 285 -36.39 15.34 10.28
C CYS A 285 -35.18 14.92 9.44
N ASN A 286 -34.14 14.33 10.02
CA ASN A 286 -33.00 13.82 9.26
C ASN A 286 -33.29 12.40 8.78
N VAL A 287 -33.70 12.27 7.54
CA VAL A 287 -33.99 10.98 6.89
C VAL A 287 -32.77 10.36 6.20
N ASN A 288 -31.70 11.15 5.99
CA ASN A 288 -30.55 10.77 5.19
C ASN A 288 -29.38 10.21 6.01
N GLY A 289 -29.55 9.99 7.31
CA GLY A 289 -28.50 9.51 8.20
C GLY A 289 -27.50 10.61 8.58
N GLY A 290 -26.34 10.23 9.13
CA GLY A 290 -25.37 11.19 9.66
C GLY A 290 -25.73 11.63 11.08
N GLY A 291 -26.22 12.88 11.24
CA GLY A 291 -26.72 13.39 12.52
C GLY A 291 -25.68 13.47 13.65
N ASN A 292 -24.39 13.59 13.27
CA ASN A 292 -23.31 13.54 14.23
C ASN A 292 -22.84 14.92 14.72
N TRP A 293 -23.32 15.97 14.09
CA TRP A 293 -23.17 17.35 14.53
C TRP A 293 -24.46 17.78 15.24
N ARG A 294 -24.37 18.41 16.41
CA ARG A 294 -25.53 18.90 17.15
C ARG A 294 -25.59 20.41 17.18
N ILE A 295 -26.78 20.93 17.09
CA ILE A 295 -27.08 22.33 17.37
C ILE A 295 -27.64 22.38 18.80
N PRO A 296 -27.10 23.27 19.72
CA PRO A 296 -27.62 23.37 21.09
C PRO A 296 -29.11 23.77 21.10
N ASP A 297 -29.88 23.32 22.12
CA ASP A 297 -31.27 23.71 22.27
C ASP A 297 -31.44 25.20 22.66
N ARG A 298 -30.38 25.77 23.26
CA ARG A 298 -30.31 27.19 23.60
C ARG A 298 -28.93 27.75 23.28
N VAL A 299 -28.90 29.05 22.97
CA VAL A 299 -27.64 29.76 22.75
C VAL A 299 -26.76 29.71 24.01
N PRO A 300 -25.62 29.08 24.00
CA PRO A 300 -24.72 29.04 25.15
C PRO A 300 -24.00 30.39 25.34
N ALA A 301 -23.50 30.65 26.56
CA ALA A 301 -22.74 31.87 26.86
C ALA A 301 -21.43 31.98 26.03
N THR A 302 -20.94 30.85 25.53
CA THR A 302 -19.73 30.74 24.71
C THR A 302 -19.97 30.96 23.22
N ALA A 303 -21.22 31.18 22.78
CA ALA A 303 -21.58 31.25 21.35
C ALA A 303 -20.91 32.40 20.61
N GLY A 304 -20.80 33.58 21.26
CA GLY A 304 -20.25 34.74 20.60
C GLY A 304 -21.17 35.27 19.46
N SER A 305 -20.59 35.94 18.46
CA SER A 305 -21.26 36.36 17.23
C SER A 305 -22.53 37.26 17.42
N GLY A 306 -22.60 38.01 18.52
CA GLY A 306 -23.74 38.85 18.84
C GLY A 306 -25.04 38.09 19.14
N LEU A 307 -24.99 36.81 19.44
CA LEU A 307 -26.12 35.98 19.82
C LEU A 307 -26.51 36.22 21.30
N THR A 308 -27.82 36.20 21.58
CA THR A 308 -28.35 36.40 22.92
C THR A 308 -28.31 35.08 23.71
N THR A 309 -27.49 35.02 24.75
CA THR A 309 -27.38 33.84 25.61
C THR A 309 -28.72 33.41 26.20
N GLY A 310 -29.02 32.11 26.15
CA GLY A 310 -30.24 31.48 26.67
C GLY A 310 -31.44 31.56 25.72
N GLU A 311 -31.32 32.24 24.57
CA GLU A 311 -32.36 32.22 23.53
C GLU A 311 -32.58 30.79 23.05
N THR A 312 -33.85 30.36 22.88
CA THR A 312 -34.20 29.01 22.43
C THR A 312 -33.91 28.87 20.93
N ILE A 313 -33.20 27.83 20.53
CA ILE A 313 -32.93 27.51 19.14
C ILE A 313 -33.95 26.49 18.65
N ASP A 314 -35.07 27.01 18.08
CA ASP A 314 -36.13 26.21 17.46
C ASP A 314 -36.09 26.36 15.93
N ALA A 315 -37.06 25.76 15.25
CA ALA A 315 -37.18 25.84 13.78
C ALA A 315 -37.28 27.26 13.28
N ALA A 316 -38.04 28.13 13.94
CA ALA A 316 -38.22 29.52 13.53
C ALA A 316 -36.92 30.31 13.68
N TRP A 317 -36.19 30.07 14.77
CA TRP A 317 -34.89 30.68 15.00
C TRP A 317 -33.86 30.26 13.96
N LEU A 318 -33.78 28.94 13.64
CA LEU A 318 -32.86 28.41 12.61
C LEU A 318 -33.12 29.02 11.23
N LEU A 319 -34.39 29.11 10.82
CA LEU A 319 -34.79 29.71 9.56
C LEU A 319 -34.46 31.22 9.51
N ALA A 320 -34.68 31.95 10.59
CA ALA A 320 -34.40 33.39 10.67
C ALA A 320 -32.88 33.67 10.56
N ARG A 321 -32.03 32.73 11.04
CA ARG A 321 -30.57 32.86 11.00
C ARG A 321 -29.94 32.29 9.74
N ASN A 322 -30.68 31.49 8.95
CA ASN A 322 -30.23 30.90 7.69
C ASN A 322 -31.29 31.19 6.59
N PRO A 323 -31.42 32.45 6.18
CA PRO A 323 -32.48 32.89 5.26
C PRO A 323 -32.33 32.19 3.89
N GLY A 324 -33.48 31.79 3.35
CA GLY A 324 -33.53 31.07 2.06
C GLY A 324 -33.48 29.57 2.12
N LEU A 325 -33.20 29.00 3.30
CA LEU A 325 -33.18 27.53 3.51
C LEU A 325 -34.48 27.04 4.16
N SER A 326 -34.86 25.80 3.89
CA SER A 326 -35.87 25.04 4.64
C SER A 326 -35.23 24.31 5.81
N ILE A 327 -36.07 23.83 6.76
CA ILE A 327 -35.59 22.98 7.86
C ILE A 327 -34.96 21.67 7.34
N ASP A 328 -35.55 21.06 6.31
CA ASP A 328 -35.02 19.86 5.68
C ASP A 328 -33.64 20.10 5.08
N GLN A 329 -33.44 21.24 4.39
CA GLN A 329 -32.13 21.62 3.88
C GLN A 329 -31.11 21.86 5.00
N ILE A 330 -31.50 22.50 6.10
CA ILE A 330 -30.62 22.65 7.27
C ILE A 330 -30.29 21.30 7.87
N SER A 331 -31.27 20.41 8.01
CA SER A 331 -31.11 19.04 8.53
C SER A 331 -30.16 18.18 7.69
N ASP A 332 -30.15 18.39 6.37
CA ASP A 332 -29.34 17.63 5.43
C ASP A 332 -28.02 18.32 5.07
N ALA A 333 -27.73 19.51 5.64
CA ALA A 333 -26.55 20.31 5.34
C ALA A 333 -25.25 19.61 5.73
N LEU A 334 -24.41 19.32 4.75
CA LEU A 334 -23.17 18.54 4.92
C LEU A 334 -21.96 19.45 5.20
N ILE A 335 -21.24 19.12 6.28
CA ILE A 335 -19.94 19.70 6.64
C ILE A 335 -18.93 18.59 6.90
N PRO A 336 -17.60 18.86 6.86
CA PRO A 336 -16.60 17.91 7.34
C PRO A 336 -16.87 17.51 8.78
N ARG A 337 -16.81 16.21 9.08
CA ARG A 337 -16.87 15.70 10.47
C ARG A 337 -15.73 16.29 11.30
N LEU A 338 -14.55 16.45 10.69
CA LEU A 338 -13.44 17.23 11.22
C LEU A 338 -12.87 18.09 10.08
N GLY A 339 -12.76 19.40 10.28
CA GLY A 339 -11.98 20.27 9.40
C GLY A 339 -10.52 20.18 9.83
N ARG A 340 -9.80 19.16 9.39
CA ARG A 340 -8.50 18.78 9.91
C ARG A 340 -7.37 19.26 9.00
N SER A 341 -6.61 20.27 9.40
CA SER A 341 -5.31 20.56 8.81
C SER A 341 -4.26 19.61 9.40
N VAL A 342 -3.45 18.99 8.54
CA VAL A 342 -2.46 17.97 8.94
C VAL A 342 -1.07 18.38 8.51
N TYR A 343 -0.11 18.22 9.41
CA TYR A 343 1.31 18.28 9.12
C TYR A 343 2.00 17.03 9.65
N MET A 344 2.74 16.37 8.78
CA MET A 344 3.52 15.18 9.13
C MET A 344 4.99 15.43 8.81
N ASN A 345 5.86 15.17 9.77
CA ASN A 345 7.30 15.16 9.55
C ASN A 345 7.95 14.01 10.28
N GLY A 346 9.17 13.67 9.89
CA GLY A 346 9.91 12.63 10.60
C GLY A 346 11.00 11.96 9.80
N ASP A 347 11.52 10.88 10.35
CA ASP A 347 12.58 10.08 9.76
C ASP A 347 12.02 8.77 9.16
N ARG A 348 12.60 8.37 8.02
CA ARG A 348 12.33 7.08 7.36
C ARG A 348 13.66 6.43 6.98
N ASP A 349 14.14 5.57 7.84
CA ASP A 349 15.39 4.87 7.66
C ASP A 349 15.12 3.44 7.19
N ARG A 350 15.89 2.96 6.22
CA ARG A 350 15.85 1.58 5.76
C ARG A 350 17.26 1.07 5.54
N ASP A 351 17.55 -0.10 6.11
CA ASP A 351 18.76 -0.87 5.90
C ASP A 351 18.38 -2.25 5.37
N ALA A 352 19.08 -2.71 4.34
CA ALA A 352 18.80 -4.00 3.74
C ALA A 352 20.07 -4.71 3.28
N SER A 353 20.01 -6.04 3.20
CA SER A 353 21.08 -6.86 2.67
C SER A 353 20.53 -8.04 1.87
N VAL A 354 21.26 -8.43 0.84
CA VAL A 354 21.00 -9.61 0.02
C VAL A 354 22.25 -10.47 -0.02
N MET A 355 22.08 -11.80 0.06
CA MET A 355 23.15 -12.75 -0.18
C MET A 355 22.62 -13.85 -1.09
N SER A 356 23.41 -14.22 -2.08
CA SER A 356 23.15 -15.38 -2.94
C SER A 356 24.40 -16.23 -3.09
N LEU A 357 24.21 -17.53 -2.97
CA LEU A 357 25.25 -18.54 -3.21
C LEU A 357 24.77 -19.48 -4.31
N GLU A 358 25.62 -19.77 -5.26
CA GLU A 358 25.38 -20.77 -6.31
C GLU A 358 26.51 -21.79 -6.39
N TRP A 359 26.14 -23.05 -6.59
CA TRP A 359 27.09 -24.15 -6.73
C TRP A 359 26.65 -25.10 -7.84
N ARG A 360 27.51 -25.25 -8.85
CA ARG A 360 27.37 -26.16 -9.99
C ARG A 360 28.52 -27.20 -9.96
N PRO A 361 28.38 -28.29 -9.20
CA PRO A 361 29.41 -29.32 -9.16
C PRO A 361 29.57 -30.07 -10.48
N SER A 362 28.56 -30.03 -11.34
CA SER A 362 28.54 -30.60 -12.68
C SER A 362 27.53 -29.84 -13.55
N ASP A 363 27.54 -30.07 -14.87
CA ASP A 363 26.57 -29.50 -15.79
C ASP A 363 25.13 -29.96 -15.53
N SER A 364 24.96 -31.06 -14.81
CA SER A 364 23.65 -31.64 -14.47
C SER A 364 23.13 -31.24 -13.08
N MET A 365 23.88 -30.46 -12.30
CA MET A 365 23.52 -30.11 -10.93
C MET A 365 23.78 -28.63 -10.66
N HIS A 366 22.74 -27.92 -10.29
CA HIS A 366 22.81 -26.54 -9.87
C HIS A 366 22.06 -26.34 -8.56
N PHE A 367 22.77 -25.91 -7.53
CA PHE A 367 22.24 -25.58 -6.21
C PHE A 367 22.32 -24.06 -6.00
N TYR A 368 21.32 -23.49 -5.33
CA TYR A 368 21.33 -22.08 -4.98
C TYR A 368 20.73 -21.84 -3.60
N LEU A 369 21.16 -20.74 -2.99
CA LEU A 369 20.62 -20.22 -1.73
C LEU A 369 20.50 -18.71 -1.85
N ASP A 370 19.27 -18.20 -1.89
CA ASP A 370 19.01 -16.76 -1.88
C ASP A 370 18.49 -16.35 -0.51
N THR A 371 19.02 -15.24 0.01
CA THR A 371 18.55 -14.64 1.26
C THR A 371 18.37 -13.13 1.09
N LEU A 372 17.39 -12.58 1.77
CA LEU A 372 17.16 -11.15 1.82
C LEU A 372 16.76 -10.74 3.24
N TYR A 373 17.35 -9.69 3.75
CA TYR A 373 16.96 -9.01 4.98
C TYR A 373 16.67 -7.54 4.72
N SER A 374 15.63 -7.00 5.34
CA SER A 374 15.32 -5.57 5.31
C SER A 374 14.75 -5.14 6.66
N GLU A 375 15.20 -3.99 7.13
CA GLU A 375 14.70 -3.30 8.32
C GLU A 375 14.35 -1.87 7.96
N ALA A 376 13.13 -1.45 8.27
CA ALA A 376 12.68 -0.08 8.09
C ALA A 376 12.26 0.50 9.45
N LYS A 377 12.80 1.66 9.78
CA LYS A 377 12.43 2.44 10.97
C LYS A 377 11.80 3.75 10.54
N ARG A 378 10.71 4.08 11.19
CA ARG A 378 9.96 5.29 10.91
C ARG A 378 9.59 5.98 12.21
N THR A 379 10.03 7.24 12.35
CA THR A 379 9.57 8.13 13.42
C THR A 379 8.82 9.28 12.77
N THR A 380 7.53 9.34 12.95
CA THR A 380 6.69 10.37 12.34
C THR A 380 5.99 11.15 13.42
N GLU A 381 6.14 12.47 13.44
CA GLU A 381 5.27 13.37 14.17
C GLU A 381 4.11 13.77 13.28
N ARG A 382 2.91 13.25 13.59
CA ARG A 382 1.67 13.68 12.95
C ARG A 382 0.96 14.66 13.87
N ILE A 383 0.82 15.89 13.41
CA ILE A 383 0.19 16.97 14.14
C ILE A 383 -1.00 17.43 13.34
N SER A 384 -2.17 17.54 13.96
CA SER A 384 -3.36 18.02 13.27
C SER A 384 -4.17 18.96 14.14
N MET A 385 -4.65 20.04 13.51
CA MET A 385 -5.59 20.98 14.10
C MET A 385 -6.97 20.73 13.48
N ASN A 386 -7.94 20.43 14.33
CA ASN A 386 -9.25 19.95 13.92
C ASN A 386 -10.36 20.89 14.33
N LEU A 387 -11.13 21.41 13.38
CA LEU A 387 -12.46 21.99 13.67
C LEU A 387 -13.40 20.83 14.02
N ILE A 388 -14.10 20.93 15.15
CA ILE A 388 -14.98 19.86 15.67
C ILE A 388 -16.36 19.98 15.02
N GLY A 389 -16.59 19.23 13.94
CA GLY A 389 -17.93 19.00 13.39
C GLY A 389 -18.63 17.86 14.15
N ARG A 390 -18.06 16.64 14.11
CA ARG A 390 -18.64 15.49 14.83
C ARG A 390 -18.66 15.71 16.35
N ASN A 391 -19.76 15.36 16.98
CA ASN A 391 -19.98 15.56 18.41
C ASN A 391 -19.78 17.03 18.85
N GLY A 392 -19.75 17.96 17.91
CA GLY A 392 -19.66 19.41 18.17
C GLY A 392 -21.02 20.02 18.40
N ASN A 393 -21.01 21.20 19.02
CA ASN A 393 -22.21 21.99 19.32
C ASN A 393 -22.20 23.34 18.58
N MET A 394 -21.88 23.30 17.29
CA MET A 394 -21.79 24.50 16.44
C MET A 394 -23.17 24.99 16.02
N ILE A 395 -23.32 26.30 15.96
CA ILE A 395 -24.56 26.98 15.56
C ILE A 395 -24.34 27.60 14.17
N PRO A 396 -25.09 27.19 13.13
CA PRO A 396 -24.93 27.70 11.77
C PRO A 396 -25.61 29.03 11.59
N LEU A 397 -24.93 30.01 10.97
CA LEU A 397 -25.41 31.36 10.69
C LEU A 397 -25.09 31.70 9.22
N GLY A 398 -26.11 32.16 8.48
CA GLY A 398 -25.97 32.60 7.09
C GLY A 398 -25.52 31.50 6.14
N MET A 399 -25.88 30.24 6.44
CA MET A 399 -25.46 29.08 5.70
C MET A 399 -25.99 29.10 4.25
N GLN A 400 -25.09 28.76 3.32
CA GLN A 400 -25.35 28.56 1.90
C GLN A 400 -25.06 27.12 1.53
N LEU A 401 -25.88 26.53 0.69
CA LEU A 401 -25.75 25.13 0.24
C LEU A 401 -25.65 25.07 -1.28
N ASP A 402 -24.96 24.06 -1.78
CA ASP A 402 -25.07 23.66 -3.18
C ASP A 402 -26.27 22.70 -3.42
N GLN A 403 -26.42 22.23 -4.66
CA GLN A 403 -27.48 21.29 -5.06
C GLN A 403 -27.38 19.89 -4.36
N ASN A 404 -26.25 19.58 -3.73
CA ASN A 404 -26.00 18.32 -3.04
C ASN A 404 -26.08 18.47 -1.51
N ASN A 405 -26.61 19.62 -1.04
CA ASN A 405 -26.63 20.00 0.38
C ASN A 405 -25.24 20.15 1.02
N VAL A 406 -24.18 20.28 0.23
CA VAL A 406 -22.85 20.59 0.76
C VAL A 406 -22.80 22.08 1.10
N VAL A 407 -22.39 22.41 2.34
CA VAL A 407 -22.22 23.80 2.78
C VAL A 407 -21.11 24.45 1.98
N THR A 408 -21.46 25.53 1.25
CA THR A 408 -20.51 26.32 0.47
C THR A 408 -19.97 27.53 1.24
N SER A 409 -20.77 28.11 2.12
CA SER A 409 -20.34 29.11 3.08
C SER A 409 -21.22 29.14 4.33
N ALA A 410 -20.65 29.43 5.47
CA ALA A 410 -21.35 29.64 6.73
C ALA A 410 -20.44 30.31 7.73
N THR A 411 -21.03 31.01 8.72
CA THR A 411 -20.35 31.32 9.98
C THR A 411 -20.89 30.37 11.04
N PHE A 412 -19.99 29.65 11.72
CA PHE A 412 -20.33 28.77 12.82
C PHE A 412 -20.00 29.42 14.16
N ALA A 413 -21.00 29.77 14.94
CA ALA A 413 -20.86 30.22 16.32
C ALA A 413 -20.69 29.02 17.26
N ASN A 414 -20.16 29.23 18.46
CA ASN A 414 -19.86 28.18 19.43
C ASN A 414 -19.01 27.02 18.86
N ALA A 415 -18.14 27.32 17.93
CA ALA A 415 -17.20 26.38 17.35
C ALA A 415 -15.99 26.14 18.25
N GLN A 416 -15.35 25.02 18.13
CA GLN A 416 -14.19 24.67 18.92
C GLN A 416 -13.18 23.90 18.06
N TYR A 417 -11.90 24.02 18.36
CA TYR A 417 -10.83 23.23 17.77
C TYR A 417 -10.25 22.25 18.80
N PHE A 418 -9.66 21.18 18.31
CA PHE A 418 -8.73 20.39 19.09
C PHE A 418 -7.41 20.15 18.35
N LEU A 419 -6.30 20.25 19.08
CA LEU A 419 -5.03 19.69 18.63
C LEU A 419 -5.10 18.16 18.76
N GLU A 420 -4.64 17.42 17.76
CA GLU A 420 -4.24 16.03 17.91
C GLU A 420 -2.75 15.90 17.54
N ALA A 421 -1.91 15.67 18.54
CA ALA A 421 -0.50 15.45 18.37
C ALA A 421 -0.20 13.97 18.60
N ARG A 422 0.30 13.28 17.53
CA ARG A 422 0.47 11.83 17.51
C ARG A 422 1.84 11.47 16.91
N PRO A 423 2.83 11.18 17.74
CA PRO A 423 4.08 10.62 17.28
C PRO A 423 3.88 9.12 17.01
N TYR A 424 4.29 8.68 15.84
CA TYR A 424 4.42 7.26 15.50
C TYR A 424 5.89 6.85 15.58
N ARG A 425 6.16 5.73 16.23
CA ARG A 425 7.44 5.04 16.18
C ARG A 425 7.19 3.64 15.69
N GLU A 426 7.77 3.32 14.55
CA GLU A 426 7.52 2.07 13.85
C GLU A 426 8.82 1.40 13.48
N GLU A 427 8.87 0.10 13.67
CA GLU A 427 9.94 -0.76 13.21
C GLU A 427 9.34 -1.93 12.45
N VAL A 428 9.75 -2.11 11.20
CA VAL A 428 9.37 -3.24 10.34
C VAL A 428 10.63 -4.00 10.00
N LYS A 429 10.62 -5.31 10.17
CA LYS A 429 11.70 -6.19 9.71
C LYS A 429 11.14 -7.28 8.83
N PHE A 430 11.93 -7.67 7.87
CA PHE A 430 11.63 -8.77 6.94
C PHE A 430 12.89 -9.59 6.70
N TRP A 431 12.74 -10.90 6.68
CA TRP A 431 13.78 -11.79 6.17
C TRP A 431 13.17 -12.89 5.31
N SER A 432 13.97 -13.35 4.33
CA SER A 432 13.64 -14.45 3.43
C SER A 432 14.85 -15.34 3.25
N VAL A 433 14.60 -16.66 3.21
CA VAL A 433 15.59 -17.69 2.88
C VAL A 433 14.95 -18.62 1.86
N ASN A 434 15.64 -18.87 0.75
CA ASN A 434 15.12 -19.59 -0.41
C ASN A 434 16.20 -20.51 -1.01
N PRO A 435 16.42 -21.70 -0.44
CA PRO A 435 17.26 -22.73 -1.05
C PRO A 435 16.55 -23.45 -2.18
N GLY A 436 17.30 -23.86 -3.20
CA GLY A 436 16.77 -24.69 -4.27
C GLY A 436 17.85 -25.44 -5.03
N ALA A 437 17.41 -26.36 -5.86
CA ALA A 437 18.26 -27.16 -6.72
C ALA A 437 17.55 -27.45 -8.06
N GLU A 438 18.34 -27.45 -9.10
CA GLU A 438 17.98 -27.93 -10.42
C GLU A 438 18.89 -29.13 -10.76
N LEU A 439 18.27 -30.26 -11.05
CA LEU A 439 18.94 -31.52 -11.31
C LEU A 439 18.47 -32.07 -12.68
N LEU A 440 19.43 -32.38 -13.55
CA LEU A 440 19.21 -32.95 -14.87
C LEU A 440 19.58 -34.42 -14.86
N PHE A 441 18.71 -35.26 -15.43
CA PHE A 441 18.86 -36.71 -15.52
C PHE A 441 18.63 -37.20 -16.96
N GLY A 442 18.99 -38.43 -17.25
CA GLY A 442 18.91 -39.04 -18.58
C GLY A 442 20.20 -38.80 -19.38
N GLU A 443 20.42 -39.64 -20.40
CA GLU A 443 21.60 -39.52 -21.26
C GLU A 443 21.63 -38.20 -22.04
N ASN A 444 20.43 -37.66 -22.37
CA ASN A 444 20.26 -36.41 -23.08
C ASN A 444 19.85 -35.23 -22.15
N GLN A 445 19.90 -35.42 -20.83
CA GLN A 445 19.44 -34.45 -19.84
C GLN A 445 17.98 -34.02 -20.05
N ASP A 446 17.16 -34.90 -20.53
CA ASP A 446 15.74 -34.69 -20.90
C ASP A 446 14.78 -34.83 -19.71
N ILE A 447 15.29 -35.13 -18.53
CA ILE A 447 14.53 -35.14 -17.27
C ILE A 447 15.09 -34.06 -16.36
N LYS A 448 14.28 -33.04 -16.02
CA LYS A 448 14.67 -31.93 -15.17
C LYS A 448 13.86 -31.94 -13.88
N LEU A 449 14.51 -32.01 -12.73
CA LEU A 449 13.88 -31.89 -11.43
C LEU A 449 14.29 -30.56 -10.80
N ASN A 450 13.31 -29.69 -10.54
CA ASN A 450 13.47 -28.48 -9.76
C ASN A 450 12.88 -28.70 -8.36
N VAL A 451 13.64 -28.45 -7.33
CA VAL A 451 13.16 -28.43 -5.94
C VAL A 451 13.49 -27.08 -5.32
N GLN A 452 12.55 -26.53 -4.57
CA GLN A 452 12.72 -25.26 -3.88
C GLN A 452 12.00 -25.32 -2.55
N ALA A 453 12.62 -24.75 -1.52
CA ALA A 453 11.97 -24.47 -0.25
C ALA A 453 12.13 -22.99 0.08
N ASN A 454 11.19 -22.43 0.83
CA ASN A 454 11.25 -21.05 1.26
C ASN A 454 10.71 -20.86 2.66
N ALA A 455 11.26 -19.88 3.35
CA ALA A 455 10.71 -19.36 4.58
C ALA A 455 10.88 -17.85 4.62
N THR A 456 9.82 -17.14 5.02
CA THR A 456 9.87 -15.69 5.25
C THR A 456 9.25 -15.36 6.60
N ARG A 457 9.72 -14.28 7.20
CA ARG A 457 9.07 -13.69 8.36
C ARG A 457 9.18 -12.17 8.28
N SER A 458 8.04 -11.52 8.47
CA SER A 458 7.94 -10.08 8.63
C SER A 458 7.28 -9.76 9.96
N TRP A 459 7.77 -8.76 10.68
CA TRP A 459 7.13 -8.28 11.89
C TRP A 459 7.20 -6.76 11.96
N LEU A 460 6.15 -6.19 12.51
CA LEU A 460 5.98 -4.77 12.73
C LEU A 460 5.65 -4.53 14.19
N GLU A 461 6.31 -3.53 14.77
CA GLU A 461 5.92 -2.92 16.03
C GLU A 461 5.65 -1.43 15.81
N ARG A 462 4.48 -0.97 16.26
CA ARG A 462 4.08 0.44 16.23
C ARG A 462 3.77 0.91 17.64
N GLU A 463 4.42 1.98 18.05
CA GLU A 463 4.09 2.79 19.22
C GLU A 463 3.34 4.03 18.75
N SER A 464 2.18 4.30 19.31
CA SER A 464 1.31 5.40 18.89
C SER A 464 0.62 6.06 20.10
N PRO A 465 1.33 6.88 20.91
CA PRO A 465 0.66 7.75 21.84
C PRO A 465 -0.05 8.89 21.10
N SER A 466 -1.12 9.43 21.67
CA SER A 466 -1.71 10.66 21.17
C SER A 466 -2.14 11.57 22.32
N ILE A 467 -2.05 12.87 22.06
CA ILE A 467 -2.40 13.95 22.99
C ILE A 467 -3.43 14.82 22.28
N LEU A 468 -4.60 14.97 22.88
CA LEU A 468 -5.68 15.80 22.36
C LEU A 468 -6.03 16.85 23.42
N VAL A 469 -5.96 18.12 23.03
CA VAL A 469 -6.38 19.25 23.87
C VAL A 469 -7.25 20.18 23.05
N THR A 470 -8.21 20.84 23.70
CA THR A 470 -9.22 21.68 23.03
C THR A 470 -8.96 23.18 23.24
N SER A 471 -9.32 23.98 22.22
CA SER A 471 -9.29 25.44 22.30
C SER A 471 -10.44 25.98 23.14
N PRO A 472 -10.43 27.26 23.51
CA PRO A 472 -11.66 27.99 23.86
C PRO A 472 -12.67 27.93 22.71
N PHE A 473 -13.95 28.16 23.02
CA PHE A 473 -14.99 28.33 22.01
C PHE A 473 -14.78 29.65 21.22
N THR A 474 -15.17 29.62 19.94
CA THR A 474 -14.96 30.72 19.02
C THR A 474 -16.01 30.75 17.92
N THR A 475 -15.93 31.78 17.08
CA THR A 475 -16.62 31.83 15.79
C THR A 475 -15.67 31.35 14.70
N VAL A 476 -16.20 30.63 13.71
CA VAL A 476 -15.46 30.12 12.57
C VAL A 476 -16.17 30.53 11.27
N ASP A 477 -15.45 31.16 10.38
CA ASP A 477 -15.91 31.38 9.00
C ASP A 477 -15.45 30.22 8.13
N TYR A 478 -16.41 29.58 7.48
CA TYR A 478 -16.23 28.42 6.63
C TYR A 478 -16.61 28.78 5.19
N ARG A 479 -15.74 28.44 4.23
CA ARG A 479 -15.99 28.58 2.80
C ARG A 479 -15.52 27.37 2.03
N ASN A 480 -16.33 26.88 1.12
CA ASN A 480 -16.07 25.72 0.27
C ASN A 480 -16.53 26.00 -1.17
N GLU A 481 -15.86 26.93 -1.83
CA GLU A 481 -16.23 27.50 -3.13
C GLU A 481 -15.56 26.78 -4.32
N GLY A 482 -15.29 25.45 -4.20
CA GLY A 482 -14.77 24.63 -5.30
C GLY A 482 -13.26 24.51 -5.37
N GLY A 483 -12.53 24.87 -4.31
CA GLY A 483 -11.11 24.55 -4.15
C GLY A 483 -10.89 23.09 -3.71
N ASP A 484 -9.64 22.68 -3.66
CA ASP A 484 -9.25 21.32 -3.25
C ASP A 484 -9.57 20.99 -1.79
N ARG A 485 -9.75 22.00 -0.96
CA ARG A 485 -10.16 21.90 0.45
C ARG A 485 -10.95 23.14 0.87
N PRO A 486 -11.84 23.03 1.87
CA PRO A 486 -12.52 24.21 2.42
C PRO A 486 -11.53 25.14 3.14
N SER A 487 -11.80 26.46 3.05
CA SER A 487 -11.14 27.48 3.87
C SER A 487 -11.87 27.57 5.21
N ILE A 488 -11.12 27.44 6.30
CA ILE A 488 -11.60 27.47 7.69
C ILE A 488 -10.78 28.52 8.43
N SER A 489 -11.39 29.61 8.85
CA SER A 489 -10.71 30.69 9.55
C SER A 489 -11.38 31.05 10.87
N SER A 490 -10.58 31.54 11.81
CA SER A 490 -10.99 31.87 13.16
C SER A 490 -10.19 33.07 13.67
N PRO A 491 -10.73 33.90 14.56
CA PRO A 491 -9.98 35.00 15.19
C PRO A 491 -8.94 34.50 16.20
N LEU A 492 -8.91 33.21 16.55
CA LEU A 492 -7.96 32.64 17.48
C LEU A 492 -6.58 32.45 16.83
N ASP A 493 -5.52 32.81 17.56
CA ASP A 493 -4.17 32.39 17.21
C ASP A 493 -3.94 30.93 17.66
N LEU A 494 -4.20 30.00 16.74
CA LEU A 494 -4.07 28.56 17.03
C LEU A 494 -2.61 28.14 17.26
N ASN A 495 -1.63 29.01 17.05
CA ASN A 495 -0.20 28.74 17.30
C ASN A 495 0.29 29.29 18.64
N ASP A 496 -0.57 29.92 19.46
CA ASP A 496 -0.24 30.41 20.78
C ASP A 496 -0.48 29.30 21.83
N PRO A 497 0.56 28.77 22.50
CA PRO A 497 0.41 27.84 23.63
C PRO A 497 -0.41 28.37 24.80
N ASN A 498 -0.48 29.71 24.95
CA ASN A 498 -1.17 30.39 26.04
C ASN A 498 -2.62 30.77 25.68
N LEU A 499 -3.16 30.34 24.57
CA LEU A 499 -4.52 30.64 24.10
C LEU A 499 -5.63 30.24 25.11
N GLY A 500 -5.30 29.42 26.11
CA GLY A 500 -6.29 28.86 27.03
C GLY A 500 -6.73 27.43 26.66
N TRP A 501 -5.80 26.68 26.06
CA TRP A 501 -6.00 25.25 25.81
C TRP A 501 -6.37 24.49 27.08
N GLY A 502 -7.25 23.49 26.94
CA GLY A 502 -7.77 22.73 28.06
C GLY A 502 -8.09 21.27 27.74
N TRP A 503 -8.37 20.53 28.82
CA TRP A 503 -8.70 19.10 28.74
C TRP A 503 -10.20 18.83 28.54
N ASN A 504 -11.05 19.85 28.59
CA ASN A 504 -12.50 19.65 28.42
C ASN A 504 -12.82 19.15 27.00
N GLY A 505 -13.11 17.83 26.88
CA GLY A 505 -13.22 17.14 25.59
C GLY A 505 -11.88 16.64 25.04
N GLY A 506 -10.78 16.89 25.74
CA GLY A 506 -9.46 16.34 25.44
C GLY A 506 -9.28 14.91 25.95
N ARG A 507 -8.20 14.28 25.54
CA ARG A 507 -7.81 12.92 25.97
C ARG A 507 -6.35 12.63 25.65
N VAL A 508 -5.86 11.51 26.18
CA VAL A 508 -4.61 10.88 25.76
C VAL A 508 -4.86 9.42 25.43
N ASN A 509 -4.11 8.88 24.47
CA ASN A 509 -4.25 7.46 24.11
C ASN A 509 -2.88 6.78 24.10
N ILE A 510 -2.86 5.51 24.54
CA ILE A 510 -1.78 4.54 24.34
C ILE A 510 -2.36 3.39 23.52
N GLN A 511 -2.11 3.37 22.23
CA GLN A 511 -2.70 2.40 21.32
C GLN A 511 -1.61 1.83 20.42
N ASN A 512 -0.95 0.78 20.90
CA ASN A 512 0.19 0.16 20.23
C ASN A 512 -0.25 -1.07 19.44
N GLU A 513 0.57 -1.46 18.48
CA GLU A 513 0.25 -2.56 17.58
C GLU A 513 1.49 -3.42 17.31
N LYS A 514 1.28 -4.74 17.24
CA LYS A 514 2.26 -5.72 16.78
C LYS A 514 1.64 -6.59 15.70
N ARG A 515 2.38 -6.78 14.60
CA ARG A 515 2.00 -7.70 13.52
C ARG A 515 3.14 -8.66 13.25
N VAL A 516 2.78 -9.92 12.95
CA VAL A 516 3.71 -10.94 12.49
C VAL A 516 3.08 -11.63 11.30
N THR A 517 3.83 -11.77 10.22
CA THR A 517 3.44 -12.55 9.05
C THR A 517 4.56 -13.50 8.70
N GLU A 518 4.26 -14.78 8.58
CA GLU A 518 5.21 -15.84 8.23
C GLU A 518 4.71 -16.59 7.01
N THR A 519 5.61 -16.95 6.11
CA THR A 519 5.34 -17.90 5.04
C THR A 519 6.36 -19.04 5.08
N ARG A 520 5.94 -20.23 4.72
CA ARG A 520 6.80 -21.41 4.54
C ARG A 520 6.28 -22.19 3.36
N GLY A 521 7.18 -22.60 2.48
CA GLY A 521 6.78 -23.35 1.31
C GLY A 521 7.84 -24.36 0.89
N ALA A 522 7.38 -25.33 0.13
CA ALA A 522 8.23 -26.28 -0.58
C ALA A 522 7.54 -26.67 -1.89
N ARG A 523 8.30 -26.79 -2.97
CA ARG A 523 7.79 -27.28 -4.24
C ARG A 523 8.79 -28.22 -4.91
N ALA A 524 8.26 -29.12 -5.72
CA ALA A 524 9.03 -29.99 -6.57
C ALA A 524 8.33 -30.09 -7.93
N ASP A 525 9.09 -29.84 -8.99
CA ASP A 525 8.62 -29.82 -10.37
C ASP A 525 9.49 -30.79 -11.18
N LEU A 526 8.88 -31.78 -11.76
CA LEU A 526 9.54 -32.78 -12.62
C LEU A 526 9.10 -32.57 -14.06
N GLN A 527 10.05 -32.25 -14.93
CA GLN A 527 9.86 -32.07 -16.36
C GLN A 527 10.43 -33.28 -17.13
N PHE A 528 9.67 -33.75 -18.10
CA PHE A 528 10.07 -34.76 -19.06
C PHE A 528 10.06 -34.17 -20.46
N GLY A 529 11.19 -34.23 -21.16
CA GLY A 529 11.40 -33.66 -22.49
C GLY A 529 12.15 -32.35 -22.48
N GLU A 530 12.41 -31.83 -23.66
CA GLU A 530 13.16 -30.60 -23.93
C GLU A 530 12.34 -29.36 -23.57
N ASP A 531 12.98 -28.19 -23.47
CA ASP A 531 12.30 -26.93 -23.09
C ASP A 531 11.16 -26.56 -24.05
N LYS A 532 11.29 -26.88 -25.34
CA LYS A 532 10.27 -26.62 -26.36
C LYS A 532 9.14 -27.66 -26.42
N ARG A 533 9.35 -28.87 -25.91
CA ARG A 533 8.36 -29.95 -25.86
C ARG A 533 8.52 -30.77 -24.62
N ASN A 534 7.68 -30.53 -23.65
CA ASN A 534 7.78 -31.23 -22.37
C ASN A 534 6.41 -31.44 -21.71
N ILE A 535 6.42 -32.36 -20.77
CA ILE A 535 5.35 -32.53 -19.79
C ILE A 535 5.98 -32.25 -18.42
N LYS A 536 5.31 -31.39 -17.63
CA LYS A 536 5.68 -31.10 -16.25
C LYS A 536 4.62 -31.65 -15.31
N ILE A 537 5.07 -32.24 -14.22
CA ILE A 537 4.22 -32.60 -13.08
C ILE A 537 4.84 -32.03 -11.84
N GLY A 538 4.03 -31.57 -10.92
CA GLY A 538 4.61 -30.98 -9.69
C GLY A 538 3.62 -30.92 -8.55
N ALA A 539 4.22 -30.69 -7.39
CA ALA A 539 3.52 -30.46 -6.14
C ALA A 539 4.11 -29.23 -5.42
N ALA A 540 3.26 -28.46 -4.79
CA ALA A 540 3.65 -27.30 -4.00
C ALA A 540 2.85 -27.25 -2.69
N TYR A 541 3.54 -27.08 -1.58
CA TYR A 541 2.97 -26.74 -0.29
C TYR A 541 3.33 -25.30 0.04
N ASP A 542 2.35 -24.50 0.42
CA ASP A 542 2.51 -23.10 0.82
C ASP A 542 1.68 -22.81 2.07
N GLN A 543 2.31 -22.36 3.14
CA GLN A 543 1.64 -21.95 4.37
C GLN A 543 1.89 -20.48 4.60
N ALA A 544 0.82 -19.72 4.86
CA ALA A 544 0.89 -18.35 5.32
C ALA A 544 0.21 -18.21 6.68
N GLU A 545 0.87 -17.55 7.62
CA GLU A 545 0.31 -17.24 8.95
C GLU A 545 0.46 -15.76 9.23
N ARG A 546 -0.64 -15.12 9.62
CA ARG A 546 -0.68 -13.71 9.97
C ARG A 546 -1.32 -13.52 11.33
N THR A 547 -0.68 -12.73 12.20
CA THR A 547 -1.21 -12.36 13.51
C THR A 547 -1.13 -10.85 13.70
N ILE A 548 -2.22 -10.25 14.20
CA ILE A 548 -2.32 -8.85 14.59
C ILE A 548 -2.71 -8.79 16.05
N ARG A 549 -1.99 -7.99 16.83
CA ARG A 549 -2.27 -7.76 18.26
C ARG A 549 -2.28 -6.27 18.54
N GLY A 550 -3.35 -5.77 19.14
CA GLY A 550 -3.48 -4.41 19.62
C GLY A 550 -3.29 -4.33 21.13
N PHE A 551 -2.75 -3.23 21.61
CA PHE A 551 -2.54 -2.96 23.04
C PHE A 551 -3.03 -1.56 23.35
N ASP A 552 -3.88 -1.40 24.36
CA ASP A 552 -4.48 -0.12 24.73
C ASP A 552 -4.46 0.04 26.25
N ASN A 553 -3.90 1.14 26.72
CA ASN A 553 -3.90 1.56 28.12
C ASN A 553 -4.32 3.03 28.27
N SER A 554 -5.09 3.52 27.30
CA SER A 554 -5.52 4.92 27.22
C SER A 554 -6.23 5.37 28.49
N ILE A 555 -7.17 4.56 29.01
CA ILE A 555 -7.95 4.89 30.20
C ILE A 555 -7.05 5.09 31.42
N ALA A 556 -6.08 4.19 31.64
CA ALA A 556 -5.15 4.30 32.74
C ALA A 556 -4.24 5.53 32.64
N TRP A 557 -3.81 5.85 31.42
CA TRP A 557 -2.97 7.05 31.19
C TRP A 557 -3.79 8.34 31.37
N GLU A 558 -5.03 8.37 30.88
CA GLU A 558 -5.93 9.51 31.11
C GLU A 558 -6.17 9.78 32.61
N GLN A 559 -6.31 8.73 33.42
CA GLN A 559 -6.46 8.87 34.88
C GLN A 559 -5.26 9.60 35.48
N VAL A 560 -4.05 9.34 35.03
CA VAL A 560 -2.84 10.03 35.48
C VAL A 560 -2.79 11.45 34.94
N VAL A 561 -2.98 11.62 33.64
CA VAL A 561 -2.70 12.88 32.94
C VAL A 561 -3.72 13.96 33.26
N CYS A 562 -5.02 13.68 33.13
CA CYS A 562 -6.05 14.71 33.04
C CYS A 562 -7.35 14.43 33.84
N ARG A 563 -7.48 13.29 34.49
CA ARG A 563 -8.68 12.95 35.29
C ARG A 563 -8.46 13.19 36.78
N GLY A 564 -8.06 14.40 37.16
CA GLY A 564 -7.95 14.76 38.55
C GLY A 564 -9.30 14.72 39.32
N GLY A 565 -9.32 14.26 40.52
CA GLY A 565 -10.52 14.26 41.39
C GLY A 565 -11.49 13.10 41.20
N GLY A 566 -11.13 12.02 40.50
CA GLY A 566 -11.92 10.78 40.39
C GLY A 566 -13.05 10.81 39.37
N GLY A 567 -13.05 11.78 38.44
CA GLY A 567 -14.02 11.86 37.35
C GLY A 567 -13.71 10.91 36.18
N ASN A 568 -14.75 10.50 35.43
CA ASN A 568 -14.63 9.63 34.25
C ASN A 568 -14.29 10.36 32.96
N VAL A 569 -14.07 11.68 33.00
CA VAL A 569 -13.79 12.53 31.84
C VAL A 569 -12.54 13.35 32.10
N CYS A 570 -11.66 13.52 31.09
CA CYS A 570 -10.58 14.48 31.19
C CYS A 570 -11.12 15.88 31.48
N ASN A 571 -10.69 16.47 32.62
CA ASN A 571 -11.10 17.81 33.04
C ASN A 571 -9.91 18.69 33.51
N GLY A 572 -8.72 18.09 33.65
CA GLY A 572 -7.49 18.77 34.09
C GLY A 572 -7.59 19.43 35.46
N GLY A 573 -8.44 18.88 36.36
CA GLY A 573 -8.64 19.36 37.70
C GLY A 573 -7.48 19.02 38.64
N PRO A 574 -7.61 19.39 39.95
CA PRO A 574 -6.62 19.04 40.96
C PRO A 574 -6.35 17.54 41.01
N GLY A 575 -5.08 17.14 41.13
CA GLY A 575 -4.66 15.74 41.16
C GLY A 575 -4.30 15.17 39.76
N SER A 576 -4.55 15.91 38.67
CA SER A 576 -3.99 15.59 37.37
C SER A 576 -2.48 15.83 37.35
N ALA A 577 -1.72 14.96 36.68
CA ALA A 577 -0.29 15.21 36.44
C ALA A 577 -0.08 16.50 35.64
N ILE A 578 -1.00 16.77 34.70
CA ILE A 578 -1.01 18.00 33.91
C ILE A 578 -2.37 18.69 34.06
N PRO A 579 -2.57 19.53 35.09
CA PRO A 579 -3.79 20.32 35.23
C PRO A 579 -3.89 21.39 34.14
N ASN A 580 -5.10 21.89 33.82
CA ASN A 580 -5.31 22.93 32.81
C ASN A 580 -4.36 24.13 32.97
N ALA A 581 -4.10 24.58 34.18
CA ALA A 581 -3.20 25.71 34.46
C ALA A 581 -1.74 25.44 34.06
N ALA A 582 -1.30 24.18 34.00
CA ALA A 582 0.07 23.82 33.63
C ALA A 582 0.20 23.44 32.15
N LEU A 583 -0.92 23.23 31.43
CA LEU A 583 -0.95 22.66 30.09
C LEU A 583 -0.13 23.46 29.05
N ALA A 584 -0.18 24.80 29.12
CA ALA A 584 0.61 25.67 28.25
C ALA A 584 2.11 25.35 28.25
N GLY A 585 2.65 24.92 29.41
CA GLY A 585 4.06 24.52 29.56
C GLY A 585 4.44 23.21 28.85
N TYR A 586 3.46 22.43 28.35
CA TYR A 586 3.65 21.21 27.58
C TYR A 586 3.31 21.37 26.08
N LEU A 587 2.92 22.59 25.69
CA LEU A 587 2.63 22.96 24.31
C LEU A 587 3.73 23.91 23.80
N ARG A 588 3.93 23.90 22.49
CA ARG A 588 4.86 24.80 21.80
C ARG A 588 4.29 25.20 20.44
N PRO A 589 4.71 26.36 19.88
CA PRO A 589 4.37 26.70 18.50
C PRO A 589 4.81 25.58 17.54
N GLY A 590 3.94 25.23 16.60
CA GLY A 590 4.20 24.23 15.58
C GLY A 590 4.58 24.87 14.23
N PRO A 591 5.06 24.08 13.29
CA PRO A 591 5.60 24.60 12.03
C PRO A 591 4.54 25.05 11.02
N ASP A 592 3.29 24.63 11.16
CA ASP A 592 2.22 24.87 10.17
C ASP A 592 1.13 25.83 10.66
N GLY A 593 1.51 26.77 11.57
CA GLY A 593 0.60 27.79 12.08
C GLY A 593 -0.35 27.31 13.19
N PHE A 594 -0.10 26.18 13.80
CA PHE A 594 -0.81 25.67 14.97
C PHE A 594 0.12 24.92 15.91
N ILE A 595 -0.25 24.90 17.18
CA ILE A 595 0.58 24.31 18.27
C ILE A 595 0.85 22.82 18.05
N THR A 596 1.93 22.37 18.70
CA THR A 596 2.22 20.93 18.93
C THR A 596 2.54 20.69 20.41
N ALA A 597 2.64 19.41 20.80
CA ALA A 597 3.05 19.03 22.15
C ALA A 597 4.58 18.87 22.27
N ASP A 598 5.15 19.22 23.42
CA ASP A 598 6.48 18.79 23.80
C ASP A 598 6.41 17.34 24.29
N PHE A 599 6.54 16.39 23.35
CA PHE A 599 6.37 14.96 23.64
C PHE A 599 7.34 14.45 24.70
N ASN A 600 8.60 14.83 24.65
CA ASN A 600 9.60 14.29 25.56
C ASN A 600 9.26 14.65 27.01
N ARG A 601 8.90 15.90 27.24
CA ARG A 601 8.46 16.37 28.55
C ARG A 601 7.14 15.73 28.96
N PHE A 602 6.17 15.69 28.03
CA PHE A 602 4.84 15.13 28.30
C PHE A 602 4.91 13.66 28.70
N LEU A 603 5.62 12.83 27.92
CA LEU A 603 5.76 11.41 28.20
C LEU A 603 6.57 11.15 29.48
N GLY A 604 7.61 11.96 29.75
CA GLY A 604 8.45 11.84 30.94
C GLY A 604 7.68 12.12 32.25
N ASP A 605 6.84 13.15 32.23
CA ASP A 605 6.14 13.64 33.46
C ASP A 605 4.83 12.85 33.74
N THR A 606 4.39 11.93 32.85
CA THR A 606 3.07 11.31 32.95
C THR A 606 3.08 9.79 33.13
N ASN A 607 4.18 9.20 33.55
CA ASN A 607 4.36 7.75 33.74
C ASN A 607 4.04 6.92 32.47
N TYR A 608 4.19 7.54 31.29
CA TYR A 608 3.83 6.94 30.00
C TYR A 608 4.50 5.60 29.76
N TYR A 609 5.82 5.51 29.96
CA TYR A 609 6.58 4.30 29.59
C TYR A 609 6.16 3.07 30.40
N ALA A 610 5.89 3.22 31.70
CA ALA A 610 5.40 2.11 32.52
C ALA A 610 3.99 1.66 32.11
N LEU A 611 3.12 2.61 31.76
CA LEU A 611 1.76 2.32 31.32
C LEU A 611 1.76 1.70 29.90
N ARG A 612 2.66 2.16 29.03
CA ARG A 612 2.87 1.54 27.70
C ARG A 612 3.30 0.08 27.83
N ASP A 613 4.29 -0.19 28.68
CA ASP A 613 4.87 -1.54 28.81
C ASP A 613 3.91 -2.53 29.49
N SER A 614 2.94 -2.01 30.25
CA SER A 614 1.89 -2.80 30.92
C SER A 614 0.54 -2.79 30.17
N ALA A 615 0.48 -2.23 28.96
CA ALA A 615 -0.77 -2.10 28.21
C ALA A 615 -1.40 -3.47 27.92
N PRO A 616 -2.69 -3.68 28.32
CA PRO A 616 -3.38 -4.91 28.04
C PRO A 616 -3.68 -5.09 26.54
N GLU A 617 -3.79 -6.35 26.14
CA GLU A 617 -4.18 -6.69 24.76
C GLU A 617 -5.67 -6.42 24.53
N THR A 618 -5.99 -5.83 23.39
CA THR A 618 -7.35 -5.44 22.99
C THR A 618 -7.86 -6.22 21.78
N ASN A 619 -9.14 -6.04 21.45
CA ASN A 619 -9.76 -6.70 20.30
C ASN A 619 -9.43 -6.04 18.95
N SER A 620 -8.85 -4.84 18.96
CA SER A 620 -8.48 -4.10 17.75
C SER A 620 -7.24 -3.24 17.98
N ALA A 621 -6.53 -2.96 16.92
CA ALA A 621 -5.43 -2.00 16.91
C ALA A 621 -5.96 -0.57 16.69
N ASN A 622 -5.13 0.43 17.01
CA ASN A 622 -5.43 1.85 16.74
C ASN A 622 -5.69 2.15 15.27
N THR A 623 -5.08 1.40 14.38
CA THR A 623 -5.30 1.50 12.93
C THR A 623 -6.67 0.98 12.47
N GLY A 624 -7.52 0.51 13.41
CA GLY A 624 -8.78 -0.13 13.10
C GLY A 624 -8.64 -1.60 12.68
N ALA A 625 -7.42 -2.15 12.66
CA ALA A 625 -7.21 -3.56 12.38
C ALA A 625 -7.77 -4.44 13.50
N SER A 626 -8.57 -5.42 13.15
CA SER A 626 -9.05 -6.44 14.11
C SER A 626 -7.88 -7.28 14.62
N ALA A 627 -7.80 -7.47 15.94
CA ALA A 627 -6.82 -8.38 16.53
C ALA A 627 -7.22 -9.83 16.25
N GLY A 628 -6.24 -10.69 16.01
CA GLY A 628 -6.46 -12.10 15.73
C GLY A 628 -5.41 -12.66 14.78
N GLY A 629 -5.66 -13.87 14.30
CA GLY A 629 -4.76 -14.55 13.40
C GLY A 629 -5.48 -15.39 12.36
N ILE A 630 -4.85 -15.55 11.21
CA ILE A 630 -5.25 -16.49 10.17
C ILE A 630 -4.05 -17.33 9.77
N ARG A 631 -4.24 -18.62 9.69
CA ARG A 631 -3.28 -19.58 9.14
C ARG A 631 -3.93 -20.29 7.96
N GLU A 632 -3.27 -20.25 6.82
CA GLU A 632 -3.70 -20.91 5.59
C GLU A 632 -2.62 -21.91 5.17
N LYS A 633 -3.03 -23.15 4.89
CA LYS A 633 -2.19 -24.21 4.35
C LYS A 633 -2.73 -24.60 3.00
N ASN A 634 -1.92 -24.48 1.97
CA ASN A 634 -2.27 -24.76 0.58
C ASN A 634 -1.43 -25.94 0.10
N LEU A 635 -2.08 -26.96 -0.42
CA LEU A 635 -1.42 -28.07 -1.08
C LEU A 635 -1.94 -28.17 -2.52
N GLY A 636 -1.04 -27.95 -3.46
CA GLY A 636 -1.35 -27.97 -4.89
C GLY A 636 -0.62 -29.06 -5.64
N PHE A 637 -1.30 -29.68 -6.60
CA PHE A 637 -0.73 -30.61 -7.57
C PHE A 637 -1.05 -30.13 -8.97
N TYR A 638 -0.15 -30.30 -9.93
CA TYR A 638 -0.41 -29.92 -11.30
C TYR A 638 0.19 -30.88 -12.32
N ILE A 639 -0.39 -30.84 -13.49
CA ILE A 639 0.18 -31.36 -14.72
C ILE A 639 0.09 -30.28 -15.80
N GLU A 640 1.16 -30.12 -16.57
CA GLU A 640 1.30 -29.09 -17.60
C GLU A 640 2.07 -29.66 -18.78
N THR A 641 1.70 -29.27 -19.99
CA THR A 641 2.46 -29.55 -21.21
C THR A 641 2.82 -28.24 -21.91
N ASN A 642 4.05 -28.18 -22.38
CA ASN A 642 4.54 -27.13 -23.27
C ASN A 642 4.89 -27.78 -24.60
N ALA A 643 4.47 -27.17 -25.71
CA ALA A 643 4.85 -27.66 -27.01
C ALA A 643 5.01 -26.54 -28.04
N GLU A 644 5.97 -26.74 -28.94
CA GLU A 644 6.20 -25.94 -30.12
C GLU A 644 5.93 -26.83 -31.37
N THR A 645 5.09 -26.36 -32.29
CA THR A 645 4.72 -27.06 -33.52
C THR A 645 4.56 -26.05 -34.64
N GLU A 646 4.47 -26.54 -35.87
CA GLU A 646 4.22 -25.70 -37.04
C GLU A 646 2.76 -25.82 -37.46
N VAL A 647 2.11 -24.69 -37.68
CA VAL A 647 0.78 -24.57 -38.27
C VAL A 647 0.88 -23.63 -39.48
N TRP A 648 0.58 -24.10 -40.66
CA TRP A 648 0.73 -23.39 -41.95
C TRP A 648 2.14 -22.80 -42.15
N ASN A 649 3.19 -23.59 -41.88
CA ASN A 649 4.61 -23.23 -41.91
C ASN A 649 4.95 -22.05 -41.01
N ARG A 650 4.28 -21.93 -39.87
CA ARG A 650 4.48 -20.88 -38.86
C ARG A 650 4.49 -21.51 -37.48
N THR A 651 5.36 -21.02 -36.65
CA THR A 651 5.54 -21.54 -35.28
C THR A 651 4.34 -21.23 -34.40
N LEU A 652 3.76 -22.28 -33.83
CA LEU A 652 2.77 -22.21 -32.77
C LEU A 652 3.37 -22.80 -31.50
N ARG A 653 3.49 -21.96 -30.47
CA ARG A 653 3.87 -22.37 -29.11
C ARG A 653 2.62 -22.42 -28.26
N PHE A 654 2.45 -23.43 -27.43
CA PHE A 654 1.33 -23.50 -26.49
C PHE A 654 1.71 -24.15 -25.16
N ASN A 655 0.99 -23.75 -24.13
CA ASN A 655 1.04 -24.27 -22.78
C ASN A 655 -0.37 -24.65 -22.36
N ALA A 656 -0.57 -25.85 -21.86
CA ALA A 656 -1.86 -26.30 -21.35
C ALA A 656 -1.65 -27.12 -20.08
N GLY A 657 -2.47 -26.89 -19.07
CA GLY A 657 -2.34 -27.62 -17.82
C GLY A 657 -3.54 -27.46 -16.89
N VAL A 658 -3.51 -28.21 -15.82
CA VAL A 658 -4.48 -28.11 -14.74
C VAL A 658 -3.76 -28.21 -13.40
N ARG A 659 -4.15 -27.33 -12.46
CA ARG A 659 -3.72 -27.34 -11.07
C ARG A 659 -4.91 -27.65 -10.17
N TYR A 660 -4.75 -28.59 -9.26
CA TYR A 660 -5.70 -28.91 -8.20
C TYR A 660 -5.13 -28.43 -6.88
N VAL A 661 -5.90 -27.66 -6.13
CA VAL A 661 -5.48 -27.03 -4.88
C VAL A 661 -6.47 -27.34 -3.76
N THR A 662 -5.93 -27.70 -2.58
CA THR A 662 -6.67 -27.76 -1.33
C THR A 662 -6.19 -26.65 -0.41
N THR A 663 -7.09 -25.97 0.28
CA THR A 663 -6.79 -24.93 1.27
C THR A 663 -7.45 -25.28 2.59
N ASP A 664 -6.65 -25.37 3.66
CA ASP A 664 -7.13 -25.47 5.04
C ASP A 664 -6.87 -24.13 5.74
N GLN A 665 -7.89 -23.54 6.34
CA GLN A 665 -7.80 -22.25 7.04
C GLN A 665 -8.13 -22.43 8.51
N THR A 666 -7.33 -21.84 9.39
CA THR A 666 -7.63 -21.68 10.82
C THR A 666 -7.66 -20.19 11.14
N ILE A 667 -8.81 -19.70 11.58
CA ILE A 667 -9.06 -18.30 11.91
C ILE A 667 -9.21 -18.18 13.41
N THR A 668 -8.43 -17.30 14.03
CA THR A 668 -8.46 -17.06 15.48
C THR A 668 -8.72 -15.59 15.73
N GLY A 669 -9.64 -15.30 16.65
CA GLY A 669 -9.91 -13.92 17.03
C GLY A 669 -10.51 -13.82 18.43
N PRO A 670 -10.29 -12.70 19.13
CA PRO A 670 -10.96 -12.45 20.39
C PRO A 670 -12.43 -12.12 20.14
N VAL A 671 -13.31 -12.74 20.91
CA VAL A 671 -14.73 -12.40 20.98
C VAL A 671 -15.08 -12.11 22.43
N THR A 672 -15.97 -11.15 22.66
CA THR A 672 -16.48 -10.86 24.00
C THR A 672 -17.88 -11.45 24.13
N ILE A 673 -18.04 -12.38 25.05
CA ILE A 673 -19.32 -13.04 25.33
C ILE A 673 -19.63 -12.77 26.80
N ASN A 674 -20.77 -12.14 27.08
CA ASN A 674 -21.20 -11.76 28.44
C ASN A 674 -20.11 -11.01 29.23
N GLY A 675 -19.42 -10.06 28.58
CA GLY A 675 -18.35 -9.27 29.20
C GLY A 675 -17.01 -9.99 29.38
N ILE A 676 -16.91 -11.27 28.99
CA ILE A 676 -15.68 -12.05 29.11
C ILE A 676 -15.01 -12.19 27.73
N ARG A 677 -13.78 -11.70 27.62
CA ARG A 677 -12.95 -11.91 26.42
C ARG A 677 -12.54 -13.38 26.33
N ARG A 678 -12.82 -13.99 25.18
CA ARG A 678 -12.44 -15.36 24.83
C ARG A 678 -11.76 -15.37 23.48
N VAL A 679 -10.96 -16.39 23.19
CA VAL A 679 -10.41 -16.62 21.85
C VAL A 679 -11.29 -17.65 21.16
N GLN A 680 -11.84 -17.29 20.03
CA GLN A 680 -12.57 -18.20 19.13
C GLN A 680 -11.59 -18.73 18.08
N VAL A 681 -11.68 -20.02 17.79
CA VAL A 681 -10.95 -20.69 16.72
C VAL A 681 -11.98 -21.30 15.77
N LEU A 682 -11.84 -20.97 14.50
CA LEU A 682 -12.73 -21.44 13.43
C LEU A 682 -11.88 -22.06 12.34
N ASP A 683 -12.22 -23.25 11.92
CA ASP A 683 -11.58 -23.95 10.82
C ASP A 683 -12.50 -23.98 9.60
N SER A 684 -11.94 -23.78 8.42
CA SER A 684 -12.65 -23.96 7.15
C SER A 684 -11.71 -24.59 6.12
N ASP A 685 -12.27 -25.31 5.15
CA ASP A 685 -11.52 -25.90 4.05
C ASP A 685 -12.27 -25.75 2.72
N TYR A 686 -11.53 -25.72 1.63
CA TYR A 686 -12.09 -25.76 0.28
C TYR A 686 -11.09 -26.31 -0.73
N LYS A 687 -11.60 -26.68 -1.90
CA LYS A 687 -10.83 -27.33 -2.97
C LYS A 687 -11.21 -26.72 -4.30
N GLU A 688 -10.19 -26.42 -5.14
CA GLU A 688 -10.42 -25.81 -6.42
C GLU A 688 -9.58 -26.46 -7.53
N THR A 689 -10.17 -26.51 -8.72
CA THR A 689 -9.50 -26.98 -9.94
C THR A 689 -9.31 -25.79 -10.89
N LEU A 690 -8.06 -25.53 -11.28
CA LEU A 690 -7.63 -24.35 -12.01
C LEU A 690 -6.99 -24.76 -13.35
N PRO A 691 -7.78 -24.94 -14.43
CA PRO A 691 -7.25 -25.17 -15.76
C PRO A 691 -6.63 -23.89 -16.33
N SER A 692 -5.59 -24.05 -17.17
CA SER A 692 -4.97 -22.97 -17.92
C SER A 692 -4.57 -23.42 -19.31
N PHE A 693 -4.72 -22.53 -20.28
CA PHE A 693 -4.30 -22.69 -21.66
C PHE A 693 -3.75 -21.37 -22.18
N ASN A 694 -2.57 -21.39 -22.75
CA ASN A 694 -1.94 -20.25 -23.41
C ASN A 694 -1.42 -20.69 -24.77
N ALA A 695 -1.54 -19.87 -25.80
CA ALA A 695 -1.01 -20.10 -27.13
C ALA A 695 -0.45 -18.81 -27.72
N ALA A 696 0.68 -18.91 -28.39
CA ALA A 696 1.32 -17.84 -29.15
C ALA A 696 1.64 -18.36 -30.55
N TRP A 697 1.07 -17.72 -31.57
CA TRP A 697 1.23 -18.12 -32.97
C TRP A 697 1.94 -17.02 -33.77
N ASP A 698 3.10 -17.34 -34.29
CA ASP A 698 3.90 -16.44 -35.13
C ASP A 698 3.30 -16.41 -36.57
N VAL A 699 2.24 -15.62 -36.79
CA VAL A 699 1.51 -15.56 -38.08
C VAL A 699 2.34 -14.94 -39.18
N ALA A 700 3.36 -14.13 -38.82
CA ALA A 700 4.39 -13.61 -39.69
C ALA A 700 5.71 -13.53 -38.92
N ASP A 701 6.85 -13.29 -39.61
CA ASP A 701 8.17 -13.24 -38.93
C ASP A 701 8.27 -12.22 -37.79
N ASN A 702 7.42 -11.21 -37.83
CA ASN A 702 7.39 -10.11 -36.88
C ASN A 702 6.00 -9.87 -36.26
N VAL A 703 5.05 -10.81 -36.45
CA VAL A 703 3.69 -10.68 -35.88
C VAL A 703 3.31 -11.92 -35.10
N VAL A 704 2.97 -11.75 -33.85
CA VAL A 704 2.53 -12.81 -32.91
C VAL A 704 1.08 -12.56 -32.51
N LEU A 705 0.24 -13.59 -32.64
CA LEU A 705 -1.11 -13.63 -32.05
C LEU A 705 -1.10 -14.49 -30.80
N ARG A 706 -1.77 -14.03 -29.75
CA ARG A 706 -1.87 -14.76 -28.48
C ARG A 706 -3.32 -15.00 -28.09
N LEU A 707 -3.56 -16.18 -27.49
CA LEU A 707 -4.82 -16.55 -26.88
C LEU A 707 -4.54 -17.19 -25.53
N SER A 708 -5.27 -16.80 -24.50
CA SER A 708 -5.25 -17.44 -23.20
C SER A 708 -6.65 -17.67 -22.66
N SER A 709 -6.85 -18.81 -22.00
CA SER A 709 -8.05 -19.10 -21.22
C SER A 709 -7.66 -19.78 -19.92
N SER A 710 -8.19 -19.31 -18.79
CA SER A 710 -7.81 -19.85 -17.49
C SER A 710 -8.89 -19.67 -16.44
N ARG A 711 -8.82 -20.49 -15.39
CA ARG A 711 -9.51 -20.26 -14.13
C ARG A 711 -8.51 -19.96 -13.03
N THR A 712 -8.73 -18.89 -12.28
CA THR A 712 -7.86 -18.42 -11.20
C THR A 712 -8.66 -18.19 -9.92
N LEU A 713 -7.96 -18.17 -8.78
CA LEU A 713 -8.57 -17.85 -7.49
C LEU A 713 -7.80 -16.76 -6.76
N THR A 714 -8.48 -16.02 -5.89
CA THR A 714 -7.88 -15.22 -4.82
C THR A 714 -8.66 -15.49 -3.54
N ARG A 715 -7.94 -15.68 -2.45
CA ARG A 715 -8.54 -15.92 -1.13
C ARG A 715 -9.07 -14.60 -0.54
N PRO A 716 -10.15 -14.65 0.27
CA PRO A 716 -10.69 -13.47 0.93
C PRO A 716 -9.63 -12.79 1.81
N ASP A 717 -9.77 -11.48 1.98
CA ASP A 717 -8.85 -10.71 2.81
C ASP A 717 -8.93 -11.13 4.28
N PRO A 718 -7.79 -11.33 4.96
CA PRO A 718 -7.75 -11.71 6.37
C PRO A 718 -8.55 -10.81 7.28
N SER A 719 -8.53 -9.49 7.05
CA SER A 719 -9.29 -8.51 7.85
C SER A 719 -10.81 -8.71 7.78
N ALA A 720 -11.29 -9.17 6.62
CA ALA A 720 -12.70 -9.45 6.39
C ALA A 720 -13.20 -10.71 7.10
N MET A 721 -12.30 -11.59 7.52
CA MET A 721 -12.63 -12.90 8.08
C MET A 721 -12.53 -12.96 9.61
N LEU A 722 -11.78 -12.04 10.26
CA LEU A 722 -11.61 -12.04 11.73
C LEU A 722 -12.92 -11.73 12.44
N PRO A 723 -13.38 -12.55 13.41
CA PRO A 723 -14.74 -12.50 13.95
C PRO A 723 -15.03 -11.32 14.90
N ASN A 724 -14.13 -10.37 15.04
CA ASN A 724 -14.26 -9.25 15.97
C ASN A 724 -15.22 -8.19 15.50
N THR A 725 -15.92 -7.54 16.44
CA THR A 725 -16.56 -6.25 16.22
C THR A 725 -15.58 -5.13 16.60
N ASN A 726 -15.30 -4.25 15.65
CA ASN A 726 -14.35 -3.17 15.82
C ASN A 726 -14.99 -1.81 15.59
N PHE A 727 -14.81 -0.90 16.55
CA PHE A 727 -15.24 0.50 16.48
C PHE A 727 -14.04 1.39 16.17
N SER A 728 -13.75 1.59 14.89
CA SER A 728 -12.74 2.58 14.45
C SER A 728 -13.23 4.01 14.59
N ASP A 729 -14.56 4.20 14.62
CA ASP A 729 -15.20 5.50 14.77
C ASP A 729 -15.28 5.93 16.25
N PRO A 730 -14.68 7.07 16.63
CA PRO A 730 -14.78 7.59 18.00
C PRO A 730 -16.19 7.93 18.47
N SER A 731 -17.14 8.10 17.56
CA SER A 731 -18.54 8.30 17.94
C SER A 731 -19.30 6.98 18.18
N ALA A 732 -18.67 5.83 17.92
CA ALA A 732 -19.29 4.49 17.91
C ALA A 732 -20.57 4.42 17.04
N GLN A 733 -20.63 5.23 15.98
CA GLN A 733 -21.74 5.23 15.03
C GLN A 733 -21.61 4.11 14.01
N THR A 734 -20.38 3.77 13.67
CA THR A 734 -20.06 2.71 12.73
C THR A 734 -19.14 1.68 13.39
N ALA A 735 -19.34 0.42 13.03
CA ALA A 735 -18.47 -0.68 13.41
C ALA A 735 -18.18 -1.58 12.20
N THR A 736 -17.08 -2.30 12.25
CA THR A 736 -16.78 -3.38 11.29
C THR A 736 -16.81 -4.72 12.01
N GLN A 737 -17.31 -5.75 11.34
CA GLN A 737 -17.29 -7.13 11.84
C GLN A 737 -16.88 -8.07 10.70
N GLY A 738 -15.91 -8.94 10.95
CA GLY A 738 -15.48 -9.90 9.96
C GLY A 738 -16.42 -11.09 9.81
N ASN A 739 -16.33 -11.73 8.62
CA ASN A 739 -17.10 -12.94 8.29
C ASN A 739 -16.15 -14.11 8.00
N PRO A 740 -15.99 -15.05 8.92
CA PRO A 740 -15.08 -16.20 8.75
C PRO A 740 -15.52 -17.19 7.67
N ASN A 741 -16.78 -17.10 7.19
CA ASN A 741 -17.36 -18.01 6.21
C ASN A 741 -17.25 -17.51 4.76
N LEU A 742 -16.38 -16.54 4.49
CA LEU A 742 -16.18 -16.04 3.14
C LEU A 742 -15.55 -17.10 2.23
N ALA A 743 -16.19 -17.34 1.08
CA ALA A 743 -15.66 -18.20 0.03
C ALA A 743 -14.59 -17.44 -0.81
N PRO A 744 -13.65 -18.14 -1.47
CA PRO A 744 -12.68 -17.51 -2.34
C PRO A 744 -13.33 -16.89 -3.59
N TYR A 745 -12.68 -15.84 -4.11
CA TYR A 745 -12.99 -15.29 -5.42
C TYR A 745 -12.51 -16.26 -6.51
N LEU A 746 -13.35 -16.57 -7.47
CA LEU A 746 -13.03 -17.43 -8.62
C LEU A 746 -13.24 -16.65 -9.89
N SER A 747 -12.22 -16.58 -10.73
CA SER A 747 -12.28 -15.87 -12.01
C SER A 747 -12.08 -16.82 -13.18
N THR A 748 -12.98 -16.76 -14.16
CA THR A 748 -12.77 -17.34 -15.49
C THR A 748 -12.28 -16.21 -16.41
N ASN A 749 -11.11 -16.41 -17.00
CA ASN A 749 -10.41 -15.41 -17.78
C ASN A 749 -10.29 -15.85 -19.24
N VAL A 750 -10.41 -14.89 -20.16
CA VAL A 750 -10.09 -15.06 -21.57
C VAL A 750 -9.36 -13.81 -22.06
N ASP A 751 -8.20 -14.01 -22.66
CA ASP A 751 -7.35 -12.96 -23.19
C ASP A 751 -7.02 -13.27 -24.66
N PHE A 752 -7.10 -12.25 -25.52
CA PHE A 752 -6.71 -12.32 -26.92
C PHE A 752 -5.90 -11.08 -27.30
N GLY A 753 -4.81 -11.25 -28.03
CA GLY A 753 -3.97 -10.11 -28.43
C GLY A 753 -3.15 -10.37 -29.68
N GLY A 754 -2.64 -9.28 -30.23
CA GLY A 754 -1.71 -9.29 -31.35
C GLY A 754 -0.57 -8.31 -31.12
N GLU A 755 0.61 -8.70 -31.53
CA GLU A 755 1.86 -7.93 -31.37
C GLU A 755 2.57 -7.87 -32.70
N TRP A 756 3.04 -6.67 -33.07
CA TRP A 756 3.86 -6.42 -34.24
C TRP A 756 5.21 -5.84 -33.84
N TYR A 757 6.27 -6.60 -34.08
CA TYR A 757 7.64 -6.26 -33.72
C TYR A 757 8.31 -5.53 -34.89
N THR A 758 8.75 -4.27 -34.65
CA THR A 758 9.31 -3.41 -35.71
C THR A 758 10.82 -3.45 -35.76
N GLY A 759 11.47 -4.20 -34.87
CA GLY A 759 12.91 -4.39 -34.73
C GLY A 759 13.53 -3.57 -33.61
N GLY A 760 14.68 -4.02 -33.12
CA GLY A 760 15.28 -3.49 -31.89
C GLY A 760 14.31 -3.57 -30.73
N GLU A 761 14.22 -2.49 -29.94
CA GLU A 761 13.26 -2.36 -28.85
C GLU A 761 11.80 -2.11 -29.30
N GLY A 762 11.57 -1.91 -30.61
CA GLY A 762 10.29 -1.43 -31.14
C GLY A 762 9.24 -2.52 -31.31
N TYR A 763 8.02 -2.29 -30.76
CA TYR A 763 6.83 -3.09 -31.03
C TYR A 763 5.53 -2.33 -30.78
N VAL A 764 4.47 -2.80 -31.39
CA VAL A 764 3.08 -2.36 -31.16
C VAL A 764 2.26 -3.56 -30.74
N GLY A 765 1.53 -3.45 -29.65
CA GLY A 765 0.68 -4.52 -29.10
C GLY A 765 -0.71 -4.04 -28.77
N LEU A 766 -1.69 -4.94 -28.98
CA LEU A 766 -3.07 -4.75 -28.58
C LEU A 766 -3.57 -6.03 -27.91
N THR A 767 -4.12 -5.92 -26.70
CA THR A 767 -4.68 -7.03 -25.93
C THR A 767 -6.11 -6.70 -25.50
N LEU A 768 -7.01 -7.65 -25.68
CA LEU A 768 -8.38 -7.64 -25.16
C LEU A 768 -8.46 -8.69 -24.05
N PHE A 769 -9.06 -8.34 -22.93
CA PHE A 769 -9.23 -9.26 -21.82
C PHE A 769 -10.65 -9.23 -21.26
N ASN A 770 -11.09 -10.38 -20.73
CA ASN A 770 -12.35 -10.53 -20.02
C ASN A 770 -12.15 -11.41 -18.80
N LYS A 771 -12.61 -10.95 -17.64
CA LYS A 771 -12.59 -11.69 -16.37
C LYS A 771 -14.02 -11.77 -15.84
N ARG A 772 -14.50 -12.99 -15.57
CA ARG A 772 -15.78 -13.24 -14.89
C ARG A 772 -15.50 -13.74 -13.48
N ILE A 773 -15.79 -12.92 -12.48
CA ILE A 773 -15.45 -13.16 -11.08
C ILE A 773 -16.72 -13.51 -10.31
N SER A 774 -16.78 -14.72 -9.76
CA SER A 774 -17.79 -15.18 -8.80
C SER A 774 -17.22 -15.21 -7.38
N GLY A 775 -18.10 -15.27 -6.37
CA GLY A 775 -17.69 -15.19 -4.98
C GLY A 775 -17.19 -13.81 -4.56
N PHE A 776 -17.44 -12.77 -5.38
CA PHE A 776 -17.07 -11.41 -5.08
C PHE A 776 -17.71 -10.96 -3.77
N THR A 777 -16.93 -10.30 -2.91
CA THR A 777 -17.45 -9.79 -1.64
C THR A 777 -17.97 -8.37 -1.79
N VAL A 778 -19.08 -8.11 -1.13
CA VAL A 778 -19.67 -6.78 -1.04
C VAL A 778 -19.80 -6.36 0.43
N ASN A 779 -19.70 -5.07 0.68
CA ASN A 779 -19.96 -4.54 2.00
C ASN A 779 -21.47 -4.52 2.24
N GLY A 780 -21.92 -5.34 3.16
CA GLY A 780 -23.23 -5.25 3.75
C GLY A 780 -23.20 -4.28 4.95
N VAL A 781 -24.20 -3.44 5.07
CA VAL A 781 -24.41 -2.61 6.27
C VAL A 781 -25.67 -3.08 6.97
N ARG A 782 -25.53 -3.43 8.23
CA ARG A 782 -26.68 -3.79 9.09
C ARG A 782 -26.77 -2.79 10.22
N ARG A 783 -27.90 -2.09 10.34
CA ARG A 783 -28.16 -1.23 11.49
C ARG A 783 -28.64 -2.11 12.65
N ILE A 784 -27.83 -2.18 13.68
CA ILE A 784 -28.02 -3.08 14.83
C ILE A 784 -28.07 -2.22 16.10
N PRO A 785 -29.02 -2.42 17.05
CA PRO A 785 -28.96 -1.83 18.37
C PRO A 785 -27.63 -2.19 19.06
N PHE A 786 -27.01 -1.23 19.74
CA PHE A 786 -25.68 -1.44 20.34
C PHE A 786 -25.66 -2.68 21.26
N ASN A 787 -26.71 -2.88 22.08
CA ASN A 787 -26.79 -4.03 22.98
C ASN A 787 -26.79 -5.39 22.27
N ASP A 788 -27.24 -5.45 21.01
CA ASP A 788 -27.31 -6.70 20.24
C ASP A 788 -25.93 -7.05 19.61
N LEU A 789 -24.94 -6.15 19.70
CA LEU A 789 -23.59 -6.41 19.21
C LEU A 789 -22.78 -7.32 20.14
N GLY A 790 -23.21 -7.54 21.37
CA GLY A 790 -22.49 -8.32 22.36
C GLY A 790 -21.19 -7.65 22.83
N VAL A 791 -21.04 -6.34 22.61
CA VAL A 791 -19.90 -5.54 23.05
C VAL A 791 -20.27 -4.84 24.36
N PRO A 792 -19.53 -5.06 25.45
CA PRO A 792 -19.79 -4.36 26.70
C PRO A 792 -19.59 -2.85 26.54
N TYR A 793 -20.54 -2.05 27.01
CA TYR A 793 -20.45 -0.60 27.00
C TYR A 793 -19.16 -0.10 27.69
N ASP A 794 -18.80 -0.70 28.84
CA ASP A 794 -17.61 -0.34 29.61
C ASP A 794 -16.29 -0.70 28.93
N SER A 795 -16.32 -1.51 27.86
CA SER A 795 -15.15 -1.85 27.05
C SER A 795 -14.83 -0.80 25.98
N LEU A 796 -15.74 0.12 25.76
CA LEU A 796 -15.55 1.21 24.79
C LEU A 796 -14.70 2.33 25.37
N LEU A 797 -14.01 3.04 24.48
CA LEU A 797 -13.32 4.28 24.84
C LEU A 797 -14.32 5.32 25.38
N PRO A 798 -13.95 6.18 26.34
CA PRO A 798 -14.83 7.21 26.88
C PRO A 798 -15.49 8.12 25.84
N ILE A 799 -14.77 8.42 24.76
CA ILE A 799 -15.30 9.20 23.63
C ILE A 799 -16.40 8.42 22.87
N GLN A 800 -16.28 7.11 22.77
CA GLN A 800 -17.29 6.24 22.16
C GLN A 800 -18.51 6.09 23.06
N GLN A 801 -18.30 5.95 24.38
CA GLN A 801 -19.37 5.97 25.37
C GLN A 801 -20.16 7.29 25.28
N ALA A 802 -19.45 8.43 25.30
CA ALA A 802 -20.06 9.74 25.14
C ALA A 802 -20.84 9.86 23.80
N GLY A 803 -20.32 9.32 22.72
CA GLY A 803 -21.01 9.28 21.42
C GLY A 803 -22.28 8.42 21.44
N LEU A 804 -22.29 7.29 22.14
CA LEU A 804 -23.49 6.48 22.36
C LEU A 804 -24.50 7.20 23.27
N ASP A 805 -24.02 7.81 24.37
CA ASP A 805 -24.89 8.53 25.32
C ASP A 805 -25.62 9.69 24.66
N GLN A 806 -24.95 10.41 23.74
CA GLN A 806 -25.55 11.47 22.95
C GLN A 806 -26.69 10.97 22.04
N ARG A 807 -26.68 9.70 21.66
CA ARG A 807 -27.73 9.05 20.84
C ARG A 807 -28.74 8.26 21.67
N GLY A 808 -28.87 8.53 22.98
CA GLY A 808 -29.82 7.89 23.90
C GLY A 808 -29.26 6.73 24.71
N GLY A 809 -27.97 6.54 24.72
CA GLY A 809 -27.27 5.50 25.48
C GLY A 809 -27.30 4.12 24.84
N PRO A 810 -26.69 3.10 25.48
CA PRO A 810 -26.52 1.77 24.91
C PRO A 810 -27.82 1.04 24.56
N ASN A 811 -28.95 1.41 25.21
CA ASN A 811 -30.25 0.78 24.97
C ASN A 811 -30.99 1.37 23.74
N ALA A 812 -30.68 2.58 23.33
CA ALA A 812 -31.41 3.28 22.26
C ALA A 812 -30.54 3.52 21.03
N ALA A 813 -29.23 3.68 21.23
CA ALA A 813 -28.31 3.94 20.13
C ALA A 813 -28.20 2.72 19.22
N THR A 814 -28.24 2.98 17.91
CA THR A 814 -27.95 1.99 16.88
C THR A 814 -26.56 2.20 16.31
N VAL A 815 -25.98 1.13 15.77
CA VAL A 815 -24.67 1.12 15.12
C VAL A 815 -24.83 0.55 13.73
N ASP A 816 -24.24 1.21 12.75
CA ASP A 816 -24.14 0.72 11.39
C ASP A 816 -22.93 -0.24 11.30
N VAL A 817 -23.21 -1.54 11.32
CA VAL A 817 -22.19 -2.59 11.27
C VAL A 817 -21.93 -2.97 9.84
N GLN A 818 -20.70 -2.73 9.40
CA GLN A 818 -20.20 -3.13 8.10
C GLN A 818 -19.61 -4.54 8.19
N THR A 819 -20.06 -5.44 7.32
CA THR A 819 -19.51 -6.78 7.18
C THR A 819 -19.42 -7.16 5.72
N GLN A 820 -18.44 -7.96 5.36
CA GLN A 820 -18.37 -8.50 4.00
C GLN A 820 -19.19 -9.79 3.89
N VAL A 821 -19.87 -9.92 2.76
CA VAL A 821 -20.61 -11.14 2.39
C VAL A 821 -20.29 -11.48 0.94
N ASN A 822 -20.26 -12.76 0.59
CA ASN A 822 -20.18 -13.15 -0.83
C ASN A 822 -21.48 -12.79 -1.53
N ALA A 823 -21.39 -12.11 -2.65
CA ALA A 823 -22.56 -11.75 -3.45
C ALA A 823 -22.99 -12.94 -4.35
N ASP A 824 -24.30 -13.12 -4.48
CA ASP A 824 -24.90 -14.11 -5.39
C ASP A 824 -24.93 -13.54 -6.81
N GLY A 825 -23.76 -13.57 -7.50
CA GLY A 825 -23.68 -13.07 -8.84
C GLY A 825 -22.25 -13.03 -9.36
N VAL A 826 -22.07 -12.40 -10.52
CA VAL A 826 -20.80 -12.32 -11.25
C VAL A 826 -20.43 -10.86 -11.52
N LEU A 827 -19.22 -10.50 -11.18
CA LEU A 827 -18.60 -9.26 -11.63
C LEU A 827 -17.83 -9.55 -12.93
N ASN A 828 -18.17 -8.82 -14.00
CA ASN A 828 -17.47 -8.87 -15.27
C ASN A 828 -16.54 -7.67 -15.39
N ILE A 829 -15.26 -7.92 -15.66
CA ILE A 829 -14.25 -6.89 -15.94
C ILE A 829 -13.73 -7.15 -17.34
N ARG A 830 -13.89 -6.18 -18.22
CA ARG A 830 -13.43 -6.24 -19.63
C ARG A 830 -12.54 -5.05 -19.88
N GLY A 831 -11.52 -5.26 -20.69
CA GLY A 831 -10.66 -4.14 -21.05
C GLY A 831 -9.80 -4.37 -22.27
N THR A 832 -9.12 -3.30 -22.61
CA THR A 832 -8.20 -3.22 -23.73
C THR A 832 -6.89 -2.65 -23.25
N GLU A 833 -5.77 -3.26 -23.58
CA GLU A 833 -4.42 -2.77 -23.36
C GLU A 833 -3.76 -2.51 -24.71
N ALA A 834 -3.30 -1.30 -24.96
CA ALA A 834 -2.51 -0.93 -26.14
C ALA A 834 -1.13 -0.46 -25.69
N ILE A 835 -0.11 -0.84 -26.41
CA ILE A 835 1.27 -0.40 -26.17
C ILE A 835 1.97 -0.12 -27.50
N TRP A 836 2.79 0.93 -27.50
CA TRP A 836 3.63 1.26 -28.63
C TRP A 836 5.00 1.71 -28.11
N VAL A 837 6.02 0.97 -28.46
CA VAL A 837 7.43 1.28 -28.23
C VAL A 837 8.08 1.50 -29.59
N GLN A 838 8.76 2.64 -29.77
CA GLN A 838 9.35 2.99 -31.06
C GLN A 838 10.69 3.72 -30.91
N PRO A 839 11.80 3.16 -31.38
CA PRO A 839 13.02 3.92 -31.57
C PRO A 839 12.84 4.92 -32.73
N LEU A 840 13.37 6.12 -32.53
CA LEU A 840 13.29 7.23 -33.51
C LEU A 840 14.67 7.64 -34.02
N ASP A 841 15.61 6.71 -34.09
CA ASP A 841 17.01 6.94 -34.56
C ASP A 841 17.09 7.59 -35.95
N ARG A 842 16.07 7.34 -36.79
CA ARG A 842 15.98 7.99 -38.12
C ARG A 842 15.73 9.50 -38.04
N LEU A 843 15.18 10.00 -36.91
CA LEU A 843 14.94 11.42 -36.68
C LEU A 843 16.06 12.04 -35.85
N VAL A 844 16.37 11.45 -34.74
CA VAL A 844 17.44 11.83 -33.81
C VAL A 844 18.05 10.54 -33.26
N ASP A 845 19.35 10.36 -33.46
CA ASP A 845 20.09 9.21 -33.00
C ASP A 845 19.99 9.08 -31.46
N GLY A 846 19.56 7.90 -30.96
CA GLY A 846 19.32 7.60 -29.57
C GLY A 846 17.96 8.01 -29.01
N LEU A 847 17.11 8.68 -29.79
CA LEU A 847 15.76 9.06 -29.38
C LEU A 847 14.77 7.88 -29.51
N GLY A 848 13.83 7.77 -28.60
CA GLY A 848 12.72 6.86 -28.70
C GLY A 848 11.59 7.20 -27.72
N PHE A 849 10.51 6.47 -27.84
CA PHE A 849 9.38 6.59 -26.91
C PHE A 849 8.73 5.25 -26.63
N SER A 850 8.06 5.20 -25.47
CA SER A 850 7.13 4.13 -25.11
C SER A 850 5.85 4.77 -24.61
N VAL A 851 4.71 4.34 -25.10
CA VAL A 851 3.39 4.76 -24.61
C VAL A 851 2.50 3.55 -24.46
N ASN A 852 1.73 3.52 -23.40
CA ASN A 852 0.67 2.53 -23.23
C ASN A 852 -0.60 3.16 -22.69
N TYR A 853 -1.70 2.51 -23.02
CA TYR A 853 -3.04 2.89 -22.60
C TYR A 853 -3.83 1.65 -22.23
N THR A 854 -4.53 1.73 -21.11
CA THR A 854 -5.44 0.67 -20.67
C THR A 854 -6.80 1.25 -20.40
N HIS A 855 -7.82 0.63 -20.96
CA HIS A 855 -9.24 0.92 -20.71
C HIS A 855 -9.92 -0.27 -20.07
N VAL A 856 -10.64 -0.03 -18.96
CA VAL A 856 -11.33 -1.06 -18.19
C VAL A 856 -12.79 -0.70 -18.01
N THR A 857 -13.68 -1.61 -18.33
CA THR A 857 -15.10 -1.50 -18.04
C THR A 857 -15.55 -2.59 -17.08
N GLN A 858 -16.54 -2.26 -16.29
CA GLN A 858 -17.10 -3.17 -15.29
C GLN A 858 -18.59 -3.27 -15.43
N SER A 859 -19.13 -4.47 -15.21
CA SER A 859 -20.56 -4.72 -15.12
C SER A 859 -20.83 -5.88 -14.17
N SER A 860 -21.95 -5.86 -13.51
CA SER A 860 -22.41 -6.95 -12.63
C SER A 860 -23.62 -7.67 -13.21
N GLU A 861 -23.69 -8.98 -12.95
CA GLU A 861 -24.84 -9.84 -13.24
C GLU A 861 -25.34 -10.40 -11.90
N GLY A 862 -26.63 -10.21 -11.55
CA GLY A 862 -27.25 -10.63 -10.30
C GLY A 862 -27.73 -9.46 -9.44
N GLU A 863 -28.58 -9.76 -8.45
CA GLU A 863 -29.12 -8.77 -7.52
C GLU A 863 -28.10 -8.43 -6.42
N GLY A 864 -28.07 -7.18 -5.99
CA GLY A 864 -27.30 -6.72 -4.82
C GLY A 864 -25.78 -6.55 -5.05
N ILE A 865 -25.28 -6.74 -6.26
CA ILE A 865 -23.88 -6.54 -6.58
C ILE A 865 -23.66 -5.09 -7.05
N PRO A 866 -22.74 -4.32 -6.42
CA PRO A 866 -22.39 -3.01 -6.94
C PRO A 866 -21.77 -3.16 -8.34
N ALA A 867 -22.18 -2.28 -9.26
CA ALA A 867 -21.68 -2.29 -10.63
C ALA A 867 -20.19 -1.92 -10.77
N VAL A 868 -19.52 -1.58 -9.66
CA VAL A 868 -18.16 -1.02 -9.64
C VAL A 868 -17.33 -1.74 -8.59
N ALA A 869 -16.25 -2.40 -8.99
CA ALA A 869 -15.24 -2.89 -8.04
C ALA A 869 -14.41 -1.72 -7.49
N VAL A 870 -14.04 -1.81 -6.23
CA VAL A 870 -13.22 -0.83 -5.54
C VAL A 870 -11.77 -0.89 -6.08
N GLY A 871 -11.16 0.28 -6.28
CA GLY A 871 -9.77 0.40 -6.71
C GLY A 871 -9.53 0.20 -8.21
N VAL A 872 -10.57 0.36 -9.05
CA VAL A 872 -10.48 0.26 -10.50
C VAL A 872 -10.56 1.63 -11.16
N ALA A 873 -9.46 2.08 -11.74
CA ALA A 873 -9.45 3.25 -12.62
C ALA A 873 -9.90 2.83 -14.03
N PRO A 874 -10.92 3.50 -14.63
CA PRO A 874 -11.40 3.16 -15.97
C PRO A 874 -10.35 3.34 -17.06
N ASN A 875 -9.48 4.34 -16.93
CA ASN A 875 -8.43 4.66 -17.90
C ASN A 875 -7.08 4.84 -17.21
N LEU A 876 -6.05 4.26 -17.81
CA LEU A 876 -4.65 4.38 -17.38
C LEU A 876 -3.79 4.78 -18.56
N TRP A 877 -2.86 5.71 -18.33
CA TRP A 877 -1.91 6.19 -19.33
C TRP A 877 -0.49 6.13 -18.78
N ASN A 878 0.45 5.65 -19.60
CA ASN A 878 1.88 5.80 -19.31
C ASN A 878 2.59 6.22 -20.61
N GLY A 879 3.40 7.25 -20.54
CA GLY A 879 4.20 7.73 -21.65
C GLY A 879 5.61 8.05 -21.19
N THR A 880 6.60 7.55 -21.92
CA THR A 880 8.02 7.83 -21.68
C THR A 880 8.66 8.24 -22.99
N VAL A 881 9.33 9.39 -22.99
CA VAL A 881 10.25 9.81 -24.05
C VAL A 881 11.66 9.69 -23.49
N TYR A 882 12.54 9.06 -24.23
CA TYR A 882 13.92 8.87 -23.83
C TYR A 882 14.87 9.23 -24.95
N TRP A 883 16.02 9.72 -24.57
CA TRP A 883 17.17 9.91 -25.43
C TRP A 883 18.40 9.34 -24.75
N GLU A 884 19.08 8.43 -25.44
CA GLU A 884 20.29 7.78 -24.95
C GLU A 884 21.31 7.71 -26.09
N LYS A 885 22.40 8.39 -25.91
CA LYS A 885 23.49 8.40 -26.86
C LYS A 885 24.85 8.58 -26.15
N ASP A 886 25.81 7.75 -26.52
CA ASP A 886 27.15 7.73 -25.93
C ASP A 886 27.11 7.71 -24.40
N ALA A 887 27.71 8.75 -23.78
CA ALA A 887 27.80 8.87 -22.32
C ALA A 887 26.51 9.42 -21.64
N ALA A 888 25.55 9.92 -22.41
CA ALA A 888 24.42 10.68 -21.86
C ALA A 888 23.09 9.96 -22.08
N SER A 889 22.22 10.02 -21.07
CA SER A 889 20.84 9.55 -21.14
C SER A 889 19.91 10.53 -20.44
N VAL A 890 18.78 10.81 -21.06
CA VAL A 890 17.68 11.63 -20.48
C VAL A 890 16.36 10.93 -20.73
N ARG A 891 15.50 10.89 -19.73
CA ARG A 891 14.17 10.27 -19.79
C ARG A 891 13.16 11.14 -19.07
N LEU A 892 12.02 11.37 -19.73
CA LEU A 892 10.85 12.04 -19.17
C LEU A 892 9.70 11.06 -19.23
N SER A 893 9.08 10.80 -18.09
CA SER A 893 8.00 9.83 -17.95
C SER A 893 6.77 10.46 -17.33
N TYR A 894 5.60 10.23 -17.94
CA TYR A 894 4.32 10.67 -17.44
C TYR A 894 3.41 9.47 -17.21
N THR A 895 2.85 9.38 -16.01
CA THR A 895 1.87 8.37 -15.64
C THR A 895 0.57 9.05 -15.24
N TRP A 896 -0.56 8.56 -15.71
CA TRP A 896 -1.87 9.11 -15.38
C TRP A 896 -2.88 8.01 -15.15
N ASN A 897 -3.70 8.17 -14.12
CA ASN A 897 -4.87 7.35 -13.85
C ASN A 897 -6.12 8.20 -13.69
N ASP A 898 -7.23 7.67 -14.18
CA ASP A 898 -8.56 8.23 -14.03
C ASP A 898 -9.03 8.19 -12.57
N ASP A 899 -10.09 8.92 -12.26
CA ASP A 899 -10.76 8.79 -10.96
C ASP A 899 -11.27 7.36 -10.73
N MET A 900 -11.25 6.93 -9.48
CA MET A 900 -11.70 5.59 -9.12
C MET A 900 -12.39 5.53 -7.77
N VAL A 901 -13.35 4.63 -7.65
CA VAL A 901 -14.00 4.33 -6.36
C VAL A 901 -13.02 3.56 -5.47
N ILE A 902 -12.69 4.08 -4.29
CA ILE A 902 -11.78 3.43 -3.33
C ILE A 902 -12.52 2.85 -2.12
N SER A 903 -13.75 3.23 -1.90
CA SER A 903 -14.63 2.64 -0.87
C SER A 903 -16.09 2.72 -1.30
N GLY A 904 -16.82 1.65 -1.05
CA GLY A 904 -18.24 1.56 -1.38
C GLY A 904 -19.11 2.51 -0.58
N ALA A 905 -20.41 2.50 -0.88
CA ALA A 905 -21.44 3.37 -0.32
C ALA A 905 -21.56 3.29 1.21
N ASN A 906 -22.24 4.29 1.77
CA ASN A 906 -22.65 4.42 3.17
C ASN A 906 -21.50 4.72 4.12
N GLN A 907 -20.87 5.86 3.96
CA GLN A 907 -19.88 6.40 4.88
C GLN A 907 -20.55 7.23 5.98
N ASN A 908 -20.27 6.90 7.25
CA ASN A 908 -20.76 7.65 8.42
C ASN A 908 -22.28 7.81 8.50
N GLY A 909 -23.03 6.79 8.07
CA GLY A 909 -24.49 6.80 8.11
C GLY A 909 -25.14 7.63 7.00
N ILE A 910 -24.39 8.19 6.06
CA ILE A 910 -24.94 8.87 4.90
C ILE A 910 -25.09 7.85 3.77
N PRO A 911 -26.33 7.53 3.34
CA PRO A 911 -26.59 6.60 2.25
C PRO A 911 -25.96 7.09 0.96
N TYR A 912 -25.53 6.18 0.11
CA TYR A 912 -24.96 6.41 -1.22
C TYR A 912 -23.63 7.19 -1.25
N ALA A 913 -23.09 7.57 -0.11
CA ALA A 913 -21.78 8.21 -0.05
C ALA A 913 -20.66 7.20 -0.30
N ARG A 914 -19.90 7.40 -1.36
CA ARG A 914 -18.71 6.62 -1.72
C ARG A 914 -17.47 7.50 -1.65
N LEU A 915 -16.31 6.88 -1.47
CA LEU A 915 -15.04 7.59 -1.59
C LEU A 915 -14.45 7.36 -2.98
N ASN A 916 -13.99 8.43 -3.60
CA ASN A 916 -13.30 8.40 -4.89
C ASN A 916 -11.89 8.94 -4.70
N ALA A 917 -10.88 8.27 -5.27
CA ALA A 917 -9.59 8.90 -5.52
C ALA A 917 -9.69 9.70 -6.82
N ASP A 918 -9.23 10.94 -6.80
CA ASP A 918 -9.26 11.81 -7.98
C ASP A 918 -8.29 11.32 -9.05
N ALA A 919 -8.57 11.65 -10.29
CA ALA A 919 -7.64 11.44 -11.39
C ALA A 919 -6.31 12.14 -11.09
N ARG A 920 -5.19 11.48 -11.38
CA ARG A 920 -3.86 11.98 -11.04
C ARG A 920 -2.85 11.71 -12.14
N GLY A 921 -2.07 12.76 -12.47
CA GLY A 921 -0.94 12.68 -13.40
C GLY A 921 0.37 12.99 -12.69
N GLN A 922 1.38 12.15 -12.86
CA GLN A 922 2.72 12.35 -12.29
C GLN A 922 3.75 12.43 -13.41
N LEU A 923 4.57 13.47 -13.39
CA LEU A 923 5.69 13.67 -14.31
C LEU A 923 7.00 13.45 -13.57
N ASP A 924 7.86 12.56 -14.12
CA ASP A 924 9.16 12.23 -13.56
C ASP A 924 10.26 12.46 -14.61
N LEU A 925 11.41 12.97 -14.16
CA LEU A 925 12.60 13.18 -14.98
C LEU A 925 13.75 12.30 -14.45
N SER A 926 14.46 11.64 -15.35
CA SER A 926 15.73 10.95 -15.06
C SER A 926 16.77 11.33 -16.09
N ALA A 927 17.96 11.73 -15.63
CA ALA A 927 19.09 12.04 -16.48
C ALA A 927 20.37 11.42 -15.92
N SER A 928 21.27 11.03 -16.80
CA SER A 928 22.56 10.48 -16.38
C SER A 928 23.65 10.81 -17.39
N TYR A 929 24.90 10.91 -16.88
CA TYR A 929 26.10 11.14 -17.68
C TYR A 929 27.23 10.26 -17.17
N THR A 930 27.80 9.44 -18.07
CA THR A 930 28.89 8.53 -17.77
C THR A 930 30.24 9.22 -17.97
N LEU A 931 31.09 9.22 -16.95
CA LEU A 931 32.45 9.79 -17.00
C LEU A 931 33.42 8.75 -17.60
N GLU A 932 33.43 8.61 -18.90
CA GLU A 932 34.20 7.58 -19.62
C GLU A 932 35.73 7.68 -19.42
N SER A 933 36.24 8.86 -19.05
CA SER A 933 37.65 9.10 -18.80
C SER A 933 38.16 8.57 -17.48
N LEU A 934 37.25 8.18 -16.55
CA LEU A 934 37.62 7.69 -15.23
C LEU A 934 37.63 6.16 -15.17
N PRO A 935 38.48 5.55 -14.36
CA PRO A 935 38.35 4.13 -14.01
C PRO A 935 36.94 3.82 -13.51
N SER A 936 36.42 2.63 -13.78
CA SER A 936 35.03 2.22 -13.47
C SER A 936 33.92 3.03 -14.15
N LYS A 937 34.24 3.98 -15.06
CA LYS A 937 33.29 4.80 -15.81
C LYS A 937 32.09 5.24 -14.95
N PRO A 938 32.31 5.95 -13.83
CA PRO A 938 31.22 6.31 -12.94
C PRO A 938 30.20 7.18 -13.65
N GLN A 939 28.93 7.02 -13.31
CA GLN A 939 27.81 7.74 -13.85
C GLN A 939 27.26 8.72 -12.83
N ILE A 940 27.15 10.00 -13.19
CA ILE A 940 26.40 11.00 -12.43
C ILE A 940 24.94 10.86 -12.81
N THR A 941 24.05 10.89 -11.83
CA THR A 941 22.59 10.71 -12.02
C THR A 941 21.82 11.86 -11.40
N LEU A 942 20.79 12.33 -12.09
CA LEU A 942 19.81 13.28 -11.60
C LEU A 942 18.42 12.67 -11.82
N ASN A 943 17.66 12.47 -10.77
CA ASN A 943 16.26 12.04 -10.85
C ASN A 943 15.37 13.07 -10.14
N VAL A 944 14.21 13.35 -10.72
CA VAL A 944 13.18 14.19 -10.11
C VAL A 944 11.87 13.45 -10.20
N THR A 945 11.27 13.15 -9.07
CA THR A 945 9.93 12.54 -8.99
C THR A 945 8.90 13.59 -8.64
N ASN A 946 7.69 13.44 -9.20
CA ASN A 946 6.60 14.39 -9.04
C ASN A 946 6.99 15.82 -9.42
N LEU A 947 7.57 16.01 -10.61
CA LEU A 947 8.10 17.30 -11.08
C LEU A 947 7.04 18.41 -11.08
N THR A 948 5.78 18.07 -11.34
CA THR A 948 4.63 18.98 -11.37
C THR A 948 4.04 19.28 -9.99
N ASP A 949 4.52 18.61 -8.93
CA ASP A 949 4.06 18.78 -7.55
C ASP A 949 2.58 18.39 -7.36
N GLU A 950 2.18 17.31 -8.02
CA GLU A 950 0.80 16.81 -8.01
C GLU A 950 0.41 16.26 -6.63
N PRO A 951 -0.70 16.70 -6.04
CA PRO A 951 -1.18 16.19 -4.76
C PRO A 951 -1.84 14.81 -4.88
N LEU A 952 -2.12 14.20 -3.73
CA LEU A 952 -3.00 13.05 -3.58
C LEU A 952 -4.32 13.54 -3.00
N ARG A 953 -5.42 13.34 -3.71
CA ARG A 953 -6.74 13.77 -3.27
C ARG A 953 -7.75 12.65 -3.36
N THR A 954 -8.58 12.55 -2.31
CA THR A 954 -9.78 11.72 -2.31
C THR A 954 -10.99 12.59 -2.00
N THR A 955 -12.10 12.29 -2.64
CA THR A 955 -13.36 13.01 -2.45
C THR A 955 -14.42 12.07 -1.89
N TYR A 956 -15.32 12.64 -1.12
CA TYR A 956 -16.59 12.02 -0.76
C TYR A 956 -17.49 12.01 -2.01
N ALA A 957 -18.68 11.57 -1.98
CA ALA A 957 -19.53 11.43 -3.17
C ALA A 957 -19.54 12.61 -4.18
N TRP A 958 -19.09 13.78 -3.78
CA TRP A 958 -19.13 15.02 -4.56
C TRP A 958 -17.74 15.68 -4.69
N PRO A 959 -17.43 16.32 -5.82
CA PRO A 959 -16.09 16.89 -6.07
C PRO A 959 -15.66 17.97 -5.06
N ASN A 960 -16.59 18.74 -4.49
CA ASN A 960 -16.32 19.75 -3.46
C ASN A 960 -16.33 19.19 -2.02
N ALA A 961 -16.51 17.89 -1.87
CA ALA A 961 -16.47 17.21 -0.57
C ALA A 961 -15.17 16.44 -0.40
N THR A 962 -14.06 17.14 -0.25
CA THR A 962 -12.74 16.54 -0.04
C THR A 962 -12.74 15.65 1.22
N TYR A 963 -12.32 14.40 1.05
CA TYR A 963 -12.13 13.46 2.14
C TYR A 963 -10.70 13.57 2.69
N ASP A 964 -9.71 13.39 1.83
CA ASP A 964 -8.29 13.59 2.14
C ASP A 964 -7.60 14.35 1.01
N LEU A 965 -6.66 15.21 1.37
CA LEU A 965 -5.73 15.88 0.48
C LEU A 965 -4.34 15.82 1.10
N TYR A 966 -3.35 15.34 0.36
CA TYR A 966 -1.95 15.32 0.80
C TYR A 966 -1.05 15.93 -0.26
N GLU A 967 -0.13 16.78 0.18
CA GLU A 967 0.86 17.49 -0.63
C GLU A 967 2.25 16.92 -0.32
N PRO A 968 2.67 15.83 -0.98
CA PRO A 968 3.94 15.16 -0.70
C PRO A 968 5.18 15.95 -1.18
N GLY A 969 4.96 16.90 -2.09
CA GLY A 969 6.05 17.64 -2.71
C GLY A 969 6.75 16.86 -3.83
N ARG A 970 7.78 17.49 -4.37
CA ARG A 970 8.70 16.89 -5.36
C ARG A 970 9.99 16.44 -4.68
N THR A 971 10.57 15.35 -5.18
CA THR A 971 11.86 14.86 -4.68
C THR A 971 12.91 14.96 -5.78
N VAL A 972 14.02 15.61 -5.48
CA VAL A 972 15.20 15.77 -6.36
C VAL A 972 16.33 14.93 -5.81
N MET A 973 16.92 14.07 -6.62
CA MET A 973 17.93 13.11 -6.26
C MET A 973 19.16 13.27 -7.14
N LEU A 974 20.30 13.56 -6.54
CA LEU A 974 21.59 13.68 -7.23
C LEU A 974 22.53 12.58 -6.73
N GLY A 975 23.10 11.81 -7.64
CA GLY A 975 23.91 10.67 -7.26
C GLY A 975 25.10 10.38 -8.16
N ILE A 976 25.95 9.48 -7.69
CA ILE A 976 27.02 8.86 -8.44
C ILE A 976 26.95 7.34 -8.25
N ARG A 977 27.18 6.61 -9.32
CA ARG A 977 27.27 5.15 -9.29
C ARG A 977 28.30 4.65 -10.26
N GLY A 978 28.78 3.44 -10.06
CA GLY A 978 29.72 2.79 -10.95
C GLY A 978 29.79 1.29 -10.74
N THR A 979 30.37 0.60 -11.72
CA THR A 979 30.61 -0.85 -11.69
C THR A 979 32.08 -1.12 -12.05
N PHE A 980 32.71 -2.02 -11.32
CA PHE A 980 34.06 -2.51 -11.60
C PHE A 980 33.97 -3.96 -12.08
#